data_a785b5ec8613d1a8ebf8ab18abe6d226
#
_entry.id   a785b5ec8613d1a8ebf8ab18abe6d226
#
_cell.length_a   1.000
_cell.length_b   1.000
_cell.length_c   1.000
_cell.angle_alpha   90.00
_cell.angle_beta   90.00
_cell.angle_gamma   90.00
#
_symmetry.space_group_name_H-M   'P 1'
#
loop_
_entity.id
_entity.type
_entity.pdbx_description
1 polymer ?
#
loop_
_entity_poly.entity_id
_entity_poly.type
_entity_poly.pdbx_seq_one_letter_code
_entity_poly.pdbx_strand_id
1 'polypeptide(L)'
;MDKKVLSFLVLWFTGLAVYANPVSVSRWHTLGTRAQYPLFERHTWNALDATDEQPGYLRGRYTYTDSVFIPLSFADKSLSLSVGAANQEAWLYVNGDSVGYHAGGYTAFAFDVTPYCRFGQTNYIRLVVSNAYNENIPPLSADFTFFGGVYRDAFLLATPSLHFSTSHYATRGVYVYTSQVSDSQATARIEALTSGQGRVELVVSGHGFSKTLKASVRRGKATAQLTIPHPALWSPDTPNLYSVSCRLYDKHGVLQDEVSESFGLRWYAFGEDNMFYLNGQKIKLIGSSRHQCYKHLGNALPDSLQRKDILMIKAMGANFLRVAHYPQGEYIMHLCDSIGLLCSVEIPLVNAITETDSFATNCRNMLDEMVWQNRNHPSVVIWAYSNEILLRPPFKGDSLRHSLYCRHTADLCRDLNARLHTLDSSRPTMIVLHDNFKEYHRYGFTQAADIVGLNIYSGWYSGTFSGLDKTVEKVRLALPNTPLLLTEFGADCDPRLRTAYPQRFDYSMDYALLFHRHYLPFVLSSPYLAGGAVWNFNDFHSEARLGALPHYNCKGLVSADRCPKLTYFYYQSVLCSDSVGQHAADTLRQMLSMPVAPAMPLRINLGSRCFFTDDSLRVWQPEQPYQSGSWGYVGGEPFTKKTKYGQLPAADVDILGTDADPLYQTARVGIEAFRADLPAGQYRVILHLAELETAEQEQMSVYNLGNEALSTGFLGREMVVRVQNLPPDTINLTQQFGKYRAVPLCYVVDISPADSPSDSSAVSLPDSSANTPSDTTPLQVLFRPLSGTPILNALEIIPID
;
A
#
# COMPACT_ATOMS: atom_id res chain seq x y z
N MET A 1 37.51 -18.16 21.28
CA MET A 1 37.71 -17.26 22.41
C MET A 1 37.15 -15.90 21.94
N ASP A 2 36.07 -15.34 22.36
CA ASP A 2 35.25 -15.46 23.55
C ASP A 2 33.77 -15.39 23.22
N LYS A 3 33.00 -16.20 23.89
CA LYS A 3 31.55 -16.19 23.89
C LYS A 3 31.05 -15.03 24.72
N LYS A 4 30.17 -14.17 24.16
CA LYS A 4 29.24 -13.40 24.97
C LYS A 4 27.83 -13.92 24.72
N VAL A 5 27.35 -14.66 25.70
CA VAL A 5 25.96 -15.09 25.87
C VAL A 5 25.12 -13.85 26.13
N LEU A 6 24.17 -13.55 25.27
CA LEU A 6 23.12 -12.57 25.53
C LEU A 6 21.94 -13.32 26.16
N SER A 7 21.77 -13.15 27.47
CA SER A 7 20.61 -13.63 28.21
C SER A 7 19.38 -12.80 27.83
N PHE A 8 18.40 -13.41 27.20
CA PHE A 8 17.07 -12.81 27.03
C PHE A 8 16.30 -12.89 28.33
N LEU A 9 16.10 -11.75 28.99
CA LEU A 9 15.11 -11.59 30.02
C LEU A 9 13.74 -11.41 29.37
N VAL A 10 12.82 -12.33 29.62
CA VAL A 10 11.40 -12.17 29.34
C VAL A 10 10.86 -11.14 30.33
N LEU A 11 10.63 -9.92 29.87
CA LEU A 11 9.94 -8.87 30.62
C LEU A 11 8.46 -8.88 30.25
N TRP A 12 7.64 -9.10 31.24
CA TRP A 12 6.18 -8.87 31.20
C TRP A 12 5.89 -7.42 30.87
N PHE A 13 5.00 -7.21 29.86
CA PHE A 13 4.71 -5.92 29.29
C PHE A 13 3.84 -5.04 30.21
N THR A 14 4.47 -4.05 30.80
CA THR A 14 3.84 -2.77 31.16
C THR A 14 4.46 -1.71 30.25
N GLY A 15 3.62 -1.06 29.44
CA GLY A 15 3.88 0.01 28.46
C GLY A 15 5.35 0.47 28.28
N LEU A 16 5.91 0.23 27.11
CA LEU A 16 7.17 0.85 26.68
C LEU A 16 6.96 2.37 26.54
N ALA A 17 7.56 3.16 27.43
CA ALA A 17 7.66 4.59 27.27
C ALA A 17 8.90 4.89 26.39
N VAL A 18 8.70 5.48 25.23
CA VAL A 18 9.82 6.02 24.45
C VAL A 18 10.23 7.35 25.10
N TYR A 19 11.37 7.38 25.73
CA TYR A 19 11.93 8.61 26.31
C TYR A 19 12.72 9.38 25.24
N ALA A 20 12.28 10.58 24.92
CA ALA A 20 13.12 11.53 24.20
C ALA A 20 14.22 12.04 25.15
N ASN A 21 15.47 12.03 24.71
CA ASN A 21 16.60 12.53 25.50
C ASN A 21 16.40 13.99 25.88
N PRO A 22 16.76 14.41 27.11
CA PRO A 22 16.72 15.82 27.50
C PRO A 22 17.87 16.55 26.81
N VAL A 23 17.57 17.31 25.76
CA VAL A 23 18.56 18.17 25.08
C VAL A 23 18.08 19.61 25.08
N SER A 24 18.90 20.42 25.71
CA SER A 24 19.15 21.85 25.58
C SER A 24 18.08 22.81 25.05
N VAL A 25 17.93 23.84 25.79
CA VAL A 25 17.37 25.17 25.52
C VAL A 25 17.30 25.52 24.04
N SER A 26 16.04 25.63 23.53
CA SER A 26 15.68 26.24 22.25
C SER A 26 15.45 25.30 21.05
N ARG A 27 14.48 24.39 21.16
CA ARG A 27 13.85 23.78 19.97
C ARG A 27 12.69 24.63 19.41
N TRP A 28 12.46 25.83 19.95
CA TRP A 28 11.46 26.75 19.42
C TRP A 28 11.98 27.41 18.15
N HIS A 29 11.32 27.19 17.04
CA HIS A 29 11.61 27.83 15.76
C HIS A 29 10.63 28.98 15.55
N THR A 30 11.14 30.18 15.36
CA THR A 30 10.33 31.37 15.07
C THR A 30 9.89 31.35 13.61
N LEU A 31 8.59 31.50 13.38
CA LEU A 31 7.93 31.56 12.08
C LEU A 31 7.11 32.85 11.99
N GLY A 32 7.77 33.97 11.69
CA GLY A 32 7.16 35.29 11.72
C GLY A 32 6.66 35.66 13.12
N THR A 33 5.33 35.82 13.26
CA THR A 33 4.69 36.12 14.55
C THR A 33 4.49 34.90 15.45
N ARG A 34 4.68 33.70 14.91
CA ARG A 34 4.47 32.38 15.52
C ARG A 34 5.78 31.76 15.99
N ALA A 35 5.69 30.79 16.89
CA ALA A 35 6.82 29.92 17.22
C ALA A 35 6.34 28.46 17.28
N GLN A 36 7.15 27.56 16.78
CA GLN A 36 6.87 26.13 16.70
C GLN A 36 7.93 25.32 17.43
N TYR A 37 7.49 24.29 18.15
CA TYR A 37 8.35 23.33 18.81
C TYR A 37 8.01 21.93 18.30
N PRO A 38 8.92 21.20 17.64
CA PRO A 38 8.66 19.84 17.17
C PRO A 38 8.53 18.91 18.39
N LEU A 39 7.46 18.10 18.36
CA LEU A 39 7.19 17.04 19.33
C LEU A 39 7.36 15.72 18.62
N PHE A 40 7.69 14.69 19.34
CA PHE A 40 7.75 13.29 18.89
C PHE A 40 8.36 13.11 17.49
N GLU A 41 9.23 12.17 17.32
CA GLU A 41 9.68 11.74 16.00
C GLU A 41 8.58 10.92 15.31
N ARG A 42 8.51 10.98 13.97
CA ARG A 42 7.62 10.11 13.18
C ARG A 42 7.97 8.65 13.48
N HIS A 43 7.01 7.91 13.97
CA HIS A 43 7.24 6.55 14.44
C HIS A 43 6.02 5.66 14.21
N THR A 44 6.26 4.40 13.87
CA THR A 44 5.31 3.31 13.96
C THR A 44 5.97 2.08 14.57
N TRP A 45 5.29 1.44 15.52
CA TRP A 45 5.80 0.19 16.12
C TRP A 45 5.62 -1.03 15.22
N ASN A 46 4.86 -0.90 14.11
CA ASN A 46 4.65 -1.97 13.13
C ASN A 46 5.62 -1.89 11.93
N ALA A 47 6.70 -1.12 12.03
CA ALA A 47 7.61 -0.89 10.89
C ALA A 47 8.26 -2.18 10.35
N LEU A 48 8.52 -3.15 11.22
CA LEU A 48 9.21 -4.39 10.90
C LEU A 48 8.29 -5.63 10.86
N ASP A 49 7.02 -5.51 11.24
CA ASP A 49 6.10 -6.66 11.37
C ASP A 49 5.93 -7.47 10.06
N ALA A 50 6.23 -6.88 8.90
CA ALA A 50 6.20 -7.58 7.62
C ALA A 50 7.50 -8.35 7.30
N THR A 51 8.55 -8.14 8.09
CA THR A 51 9.90 -8.61 7.76
C THR A 51 10.64 -9.21 8.96
N ASP A 52 9.99 -9.34 10.12
CA ASP A 52 10.54 -10.04 11.26
C ASP A 52 10.01 -11.50 11.30
N GLU A 53 10.69 -12.34 12.09
CA GLU A 53 10.34 -13.76 12.28
C GLU A 53 9.19 -13.98 13.28
N GLN A 54 8.60 -12.88 13.80
CA GLN A 54 7.53 -12.98 14.79
C GLN A 54 6.18 -13.07 14.06
N PRO A 55 5.32 -14.01 14.42
CA PRO A 55 4.02 -14.12 13.80
C PRO A 55 3.08 -12.97 14.20
N GLY A 56 2.37 -12.41 13.21
CA GLY A 56 1.32 -11.42 13.40
C GLY A 56 1.81 -9.97 13.47
N TYR A 57 0.86 -9.08 13.70
CA TYR A 57 1.08 -7.64 13.78
C TYR A 57 0.71 -7.12 15.17
N LEU A 58 1.58 -6.29 15.73
CA LEU A 58 1.41 -5.79 17.08
C LEU A 58 0.27 -4.76 17.14
N ARG A 59 -0.80 -5.12 17.86
CA ARG A 59 -1.94 -4.26 18.17
C ARG A 59 -1.89 -3.88 19.65
N GLY A 60 -2.07 -2.58 19.93
CA GLY A 60 -2.01 -2.17 21.32
C GLY A 60 -2.07 -0.67 21.52
N ARG A 61 -1.76 -0.29 22.75
CA ARG A 61 -1.76 1.10 23.21
C ARG A 61 -0.35 1.47 23.65
N TYR A 62 0.18 2.57 23.08
CA TYR A 62 1.53 3.07 23.33
C TYR A 62 1.48 4.53 23.80
N THR A 63 2.49 4.93 24.55
CA THR A 63 2.58 6.26 25.14
C THR A 63 3.82 7.00 24.63
N TYR A 64 3.60 8.14 24.01
CA TYR A 64 4.62 9.11 23.64
C TYR A 64 4.71 10.19 24.72
N THR A 65 5.92 10.53 25.15
CA THR A 65 6.15 11.57 26.15
C THR A 65 7.22 12.53 25.66
N ASP A 66 7.02 13.80 25.94
CA ASP A 66 8.01 14.85 25.74
C ASP A 66 7.97 15.87 26.89
N SER A 67 9.04 16.62 27.06
CA SER A 67 9.14 17.69 28.05
C SER A 67 9.56 18.99 27.36
N VAL A 68 8.74 20.02 27.49
CA VAL A 68 8.93 21.28 26.79
C VAL A 68 9.01 22.43 27.79
N PHE A 69 10.12 23.14 27.77
CA PHE A 69 10.20 24.43 28.48
C PHE A 69 9.44 25.50 27.69
N ILE A 70 8.39 26.06 28.30
CA ILE A 70 7.62 27.14 27.68
C ILE A 70 8.09 28.46 28.29
N PRO A 71 8.72 29.37 27.50
CA PRO A 71 9.24 30.63 28.03
C PRO A 71 8.15 31.48 28.70
N LEU A 72 8.53 32.21 29.74
CA LEU A 72 7.61 33.17 30.39
C LEU A 72 7.16 34.27 29.42
N SER A 73 8.00 34.62 28.43
CA SER A 73 7.64 35.54 27.35
C SER A 73 6.49 35.06 26.45
N PHE A 74 6.01 33.84 26.63
CA PHE A 74 4.84 33.30 25.93
C PHE A 74 3.57 33.39 26.78
N ALA A 75 3.57 34.00 27.94
CA ALA A 75 2.43 34.07 28.84
C ALA A 75 1.19 34.77 28.24
N ASP A 76 1.38 35.62 27.24
CA ASP A 76 0.34 36.28 26.46
C ASP A 76 -0.01 35.56 25.14
N LYS A 77 0.59 34.40 24.87
CA LYS A 77 0.37 33.61 23.66
C LYS A 77 -0.66 32.51 23.90
N SER A 78 -1.34 32.12 22.81
CA SER A 78 -2.11 30.89 22.73
C SER A 78 -1.22 29.74 22.28
N LEU A 79 -1.41 28.57 22.91
CA LEU A 79 -0.65 27.37 22.60
C LEU A 79 -1.59 26.30 22.05
N SER A 80 -1.30 25.79 20.88
CA SER A 80 -2.02 24.64 20.31
C SER A 80 -1.05 23.49 20.02
N LEU A 81 -1.46 22.25 20.35
CA LEU A 81 -0.73 21.05 19.97
C LEU A 81 -1.41 20.46 18.75
N SER A 82 -0.66 20.35 17.65
CA SER A 82 -1.10 19.80 16.38
C SER A 82 -0.39 18.48 16.10
N VAL A 83 -1.14 17.49 15.62
CA VAL A 83 -0.64 16.17 15.19
C VAL A 83 -1.13 15.92 13.77
N GLY A 84 -0.21 15.67 12.83
CA GLY A 84 -0.52 15.43 11.43
C GLY A 84 -1.24 14.11 11.16
N ALA A 85 -0.97 13.09 11.96
CA ALA A 85 -1.76 11.86 12.07
C ALA A 85 -1.21 10.97 13.20
N ALA A 86 -2.13 10.29 13.89
CA ALA A 86 -1.83 9.22 14.85
C ALA A 86 -2.89 8.12 14.75
N ASN A 87 -2.49 6.87 14.51
CA ASN A 87 -3.43 5.81 14.22
C ASN A 87 -3.63 4.90 15.44
N GLN A 88 -4.90 4.63 15.86
CA GLN A 88 -6.15 5.12 15.24
C GLN A 88 -6.92 5.95 16.26
N GLU A 89 -6.58 5.86 17.55
CA GLU A 89 -7.11 6.66 18.63
C GLU A 89 -5.98 7.39 19.35
N ALA A 90 -6.22 8.64 19.74
CA ALA A 90 -5.24 9.44 20.43
C ALA A 90 -5.85 10.20 21.63
N TRP A 91 -5.22 10.11 22.81
CA TRP A 91 -5.57 10.84 24.04
C TRP A 91 -4.41 11.72 24.43
N LEU A 92 -4.67 13.04 24.52
CA LEU A 92 -3.66 14.02 24.90
C LEU A 92 -3.78 14.39 26.39
N TYR A 93 -2.63 14.45 27.05
CA TYR A 93 -2.49 14.93 28.42
C TYR A 93 -1.35 15.95 28.49
N VAL A 94 -1.54 17.02 29.26
CA VAL A 94 -0.51 18.04 29.53
C VAL A 94 -0.43 18.23 31.05
N ASN A 95 0.78 18.09 31.62
CA ASN A 95 1.03 18.15 33.07
C ASN A 95 0.17 17.22 33.93
N GLY A 96 -0.32 16.12 33.35
CA GLY A 96 -1.21 15.17 34.01
C GLY A 96 -2.69 15.37 33.72
N ASP A 97 -3.10 16.54 33.29
CA ASP A 97 -4.51 16.85 32.97
C ASP A 97 -4.88 16.31 31.59
N SER A 98 -6.10 15.78 31.46
CA SER A 98 -6.67 15.32 30.20
C SER A 98 -7.09 16.52 29.37
N VAL A 99 -6.58 16.63 28.15
CA VAL A 99 -6.84 17.74 27.24
C VAL A 99 -7.90 17.39 26.22
N GLY A 100 -7.77 16.20 25.57
CA GLY A 100 -8.69 15.81 24.51
C GLY A 100 -8.45 14.42 23.97
N TYR A 101 -9.35 14.02 23.06
CA TYR A 101 -9.40 12.74 22.39
C TYR A 101 -9.67 12.95 20.89
N HIS A 102 -9.02 12.15 20.05
CA HIS A 102 -9.30 12.10 18.63
C HIS A 102 -9.45 10.65 18.17
N ALA A 103 -10.43 10.41 17.31
CA ALA A 103 -10.70 9.13 16.65
C ALA A 103 -10.55 9.29 15.15
N GLY A 104 -9.72 8.46 14.56
CA GLY A 104 -9.37 8.50 13.13
C GLY A 104 -7.86 8.57 12.92
N GLY A 105 -7.37 7.67 12.07
CA GLY A 105 -5.91 7.44 11.96
C GLY A 105 -5.20 8.26 10.87
N TYR A 106 -5.93 9.04 10.03
CA TYR A 106 -5.35 9.51 8.76
C TYR A 106 -5.50 11.01 8.50
N THR A 107 -6.16 11.72 9.39
CA THR A 107 -6.38 13.17 9.33
C THR A 107 -5.60 13.87 10.43
N ALA A 108 -5.31 15.14 10.23
CA ALA A 108 -4.67 15.98 11.26
C ALA A 108 -5.70 16.42 12.32
N PHE A 109 -5.21 16.62 13.54
CA PHE A 109 -6.02 17.18 14.63
C PHE A 109 -5.20 18.15 15.50
N ALA A 110 -5.87 19.05 16.18
CA ALA A 110 -5.23 20.02 17.05
C ALA A 110 -6.08 20.29 18.30
N PHE A 111 -5.40 20.51 19.42
CA PHE A 111 -6.00 20.88 20.70
C PHE A 111 -5.45 22.20 21.23
N ASP A 112 -6.30 23.05 21.77
CA ASP A 112 -5.85 24.17 22.59
C ASP A 112 -5.30 23.66 23.91
N VAL A 113 -4.00 23.84 24.14
CA VAL A 113 -3.33 23.41 25.36
C VAL A 113 -2.98 24.59 26.30
N THR A 114 -3.33 25.80 25.92
CA THR A 114 -3.04 27.02 26.69
C THR A 114 -3.46 26.90 28.17
N PRO A 115 -4.68 26.42 28.51
CA PRO A 115 -5.12 26.33 29.90
C PRO A 115 -4.34 25.33 30.76
N TYR A 116 -3.64 24.40 30.13
CA TYR A 116 -2.93 23.30 30.80
C TYR A 116 -1.42 23.58 30.90
N CYS A 117 -0.94 24.63 30.24
CA CYS A 117 0.49 24.96 30.18
C CYS A 117 0.93 25.89 31.31
N ARG A 118 2.15 25.71 31.81
CA ARG A 118 2.83 26.50 32.81
C ARG A 118 3.94 27.30 32.16
N PHE A 119 3.77 28.62 32.09
CA PHE A 119 4.78 29.54 31.49
C PHE A 119 5.97 29.75 32.44
N GLY A 120 7.16 29.85 31.87
CA GLY A 120 8.42 29.93 32.64
C GLY A 120 8.83 28.59 33.26
N GLN A 121 8.23 27.48 32.87
CA GLN A 121 8.47 26.16 33.45
C GLN A 121 8.51 25.09 32.37
N THR A 122 9.06 23.93 32.74
CA THR A 122 8.97 22.71 31.91
C THR A 122 7.57 22.11 32.05
N ASN A 123 6.96 21.77 30.90
CA ASN A 123 5.67 21.13 30.77
C ASN A 123 5.86 19.70 30.24
N TYR A 124 5.10 18.78 30.78
CA TYR A 124 5.13 17.37 30.39
C TYR A 124 3.96 17.06 29.49
N ILE A 125 4.26 16.64 28.27
CA ILE A 125 3.27 16.29 27.25
C ILE A 125 3.25 14.78 27.13
N ARG A 126 2.05 14.20 27.17
CA ARG A 126 1.83 12.76 26.99
C ARG A 126 0.73 12.52 25.98
N LEU A 127 1.05 11.81 24.90
CA LEU A 127 0.09 11.37 23.90
C LEU A 127 0.02 9.84 23.94
N VAL A 128 -1.15 9.31 24.26
CA VAL A 128 -1.43 7.88 24.23
C VAL A 128 -2.08 7.55 22.91
N VAL A 129 -1.52 6.60 22.17
CA VAL A 129 -2.01 6.20 20.84
C VAL A 129 -2.34 4.71 20.85
N SER A 130 -3.43 4.32 20.21
CA SER A 130 -3.88 2.92 20.10
C SER A 130 -4.22 2.58 18.65
N ASN A 131 -3.74 1.44 18.14
CA ASN A 131 -4.20 0.81 16.91
C ASN A 131 -4.99 -0.48 17.19
N ALA A 132 -5.45 -0.67 18.42
CA ALA A 132 -6.34 -1.77 18.76
C ALA A 132 -7.66 -1.65 17.99
N TYR A 133 -8.26 -2.80 17.69
CA TYR A 133 -9.56 -2.83 17.00
C TYR A 133 -10.63 -2.07 17.78
N ASN A 134 -11.33 -1.19 17.05
CA ASN A 134 -12.50 -0.49 17.57
C ASN A 134 -13.61 -0.54 16.52
N GLU A 135 -14.70 -1.22 16.83
CA GLU A 135 -15.83 -1.41 15.90
C GLU A 135 -16.53 -0.10 15.47
N ASN A 136 -16.27 0.99 16.16
CA ASN A 136 -16.88 2.29 15.88
C ASN A 136 -15.96 3.22 15.06
N ILE A 137 -14.76 2.78 14.67
CA ILE A 137 -13.80 3.61 13.92
C ILE A 137 -13.40 2.91 12.62
N PRO A 138 -13.75 3.45 11.43
CA PRO A 138 -13.27 2.89 10.18
C PRO A 138 -11.75 3.11 9.99
N PRO A 139 -11.06 2.19 9.30
CA PRO A 139 -11.57 0.99 8.65
C PRO A 139 -11.69 -0.19 9.62
N LEU A 140 -12.73 -1.00 9.47
CA LEU A 140 -12.94 -2.22 10.27
C LEU A 140 -12.08 -3.38 9.77
N SER A 141 -11.92 -3.45 8.45
CA SER A 141 -11.06 -4.40 7.76
C SER A 141 -10.61 -3.82 6.43
N ALA A 142 -9.41 -4.15 5.98
CA ALA A 142 -8.90 -3.74 4.69
C ALA A 142 -7.79 -4.68 4.21
N ASP A 143 -7.35 -4.52 2.97
CA ASP A 143 -6.18 -5.21 2.43
C ASP A 143 -4.93 -4.32 2.55
N PHE A 144 -4.75 -3.68 3.69
CA PHE A 144 -3.56 -2.92 4.07
C PHE A 144 -3.38 -2.89 5.59
N THR A 145 -2.15 -2.73 6.04
CA THR A 145 -1.80 -2.70 7.46
C THR A 145 -2.26 -1.40 8.15
N PHE A 146 -2.81 -1.51 9.34
CA PHE A 146 -3.20 -0.37 10.19
C PHE A 146 -2.05 -0.03 11.14
N PHE A 147 -1.06 0.66 10.58
CA PHE A 147 0.14 1.05 11.31
C PHE A 147 -0.18 1.92 12.52
N GLY A 148 0.15 1.46 13.72
CA GLY A 148 0.02 2.25 14.93
C GLY A 148 1.13 3.27 15.08
N GLY A 149 0.86 4.37 15.79
CA GLY A 149 1.86 5.37 16.16
C GLY A 149 1.59 6.77 15.64
N VAL A 150 2.48 7.69 15.99
CA VAL A 150 2.54 9.08 15.49
C VAL A 150 3.42 9.08 14.26
N TYR A 151 2.84 8.90 13.10
CA TYR A 151 3.60 8.68 11.87
C TYR A 151 3.69 9.91 10.94
N ARG A 152 3.06 11.04 11.33
CA ARG A 152 3.26 12.37 10.74
C ARG A 152 3.68 13.35 11.81
N ASP A 153 4.17 14.52 11.39
CA ASP A 153 4.71 15.52 12.31
C ASP A 153 3.72 15.92 13.40
N ALA A 154 4.24 16.08 14.61
CA ALA A 154 3.54 16.66 15.74
C ALA A 154 4.34 17.85 16.25
N PHE A 155 3.65 18.92 16.63
CA PHE A 155 4.30 20.12 17.13
C PHE A 155 3.41 20.92 18.07
N LEU A 156 4.06 21.66 18.96
CA LEU A 156 3.45 22.70 19.75
C LEU A 156 3.62 24.03 19.03
N LEU A 157 2.53 24.75 18.80
CA LEU A 157 2.51 26.04 18.11
C LEU A 157 2.11 27.13 19.12
N ALA A 158 2.97 28.13 19.26
CA ALA A 158 2.68 29.34 20.01
C ALA A 158 2.30 30.47 19.04
N THR A 159 1.11 31.03 19.21
CA THR A 159 0.58 32.14 18.42
C THR A 159 0.31 33.34 19.33
N PRO A 160 0.28 34.57 18.82
CA PRO A 160 -0.28 35.70 19.58
C PRO A 160 -1.73 35.40 20.04
N SER A 161 -2.22 36.05 21.06
CA SER A 161 -3.59 35.83 21.55
C SER A 161 -4.65 36.15 20.49
N LEU A 162 -4.40 37.14 19.66
CA LEU A 162 -5.18 37.39 18.44
C LEU A 162 -4.47 36.75 17.23
N HIS A 163 -5.00 35.65 16.73
CA HIS A 163 -4.37 34.86 15.69
C HIS A 163 -5.40 34.28 14.72
N PHE A 164 -4.95 33.76 13.54
CA PHE A 164 -5.78 32.92 12.67
C PHE A 164 -5.99 31.56 13.32
N SER A 165 -7.21 31.03 13.22
CA SER A 165 -7.62 29.79 13.88
C SER A 165 -6.64 28.63 13.59
N THR A 166 -6.20 27.96 14.64
CA THR A 166 -5.35 26.75 14.58
C THR A 166 -6.14 25.49 14.93
N SER A 167 -7.34 25.66 15.52
CA SER A 167 -8.18 24.55 16.01
C SER A 167 -9.27 24.12 15.02
N HIS A 168 -9.55 24.91 13.97
CA HIS A 168 -10.56 24.55 12.99
C HIS A 168 -10.00 23.47 12.06
N TYR A 169 -10.26 22.20 12.38
CA TYR A 169 -9.77 21.01 11.68
C TYR A 169 -8.25 20.99 11.47
N ALA A 170 -7.47 21.53 12.43
CA ALA A 170 -6.00 21.60 12.36
C ALA A 170 -5.46 22.32 11.10
N THR A 171 -6.20 23.27 10.53
CA THR A 171 -5.80 24.08 9.37
C THR A 171 -5.23 25.44 9.79
N ARG A 172 -4.79 26.24 8.79
CA ARG A 172 -4.34 27.64 9.03
C ARG A 172 -5.50 28.64 9.14
N GLY A 173 -6.76 28.17 9.07
CA GLY A 173 -7.96 28.99 9.19
C GLY A 173 -8.22 29.92 8.00
N VAL A 174 -7.59 29.71 6.85
CA VAL A 174 -7.79 30.50 5.62
C VAL A 174 -8.30 29.58 4.50
N TYR A 175 -9.41 29.98 3.88
CA TYR A 175 -10.07 29.21 2.84
C TYR A 175 -10.34 30.05 1.60
N VAL A 176 -10.03 29.49 0.43
CA VAL A 176 -10.22 30.15 -0.86
C VAL A 176 -11.29 29.41 -1.67
N TYR A 177 -12.34 30.14 -2.04
CA TYR A 177 -13.44 29.67 -2.89
C TYR A 177 -13.31 30.32 -4.26
N THR A 178 -13.18 29.53 -5.28
CA THR A 178 -13.10 30.00 -6.66
C THR A 178 -14.42 29.80 -7.40
N SER A 179 -14.86 30.77 -8.16
CA SER A 179 -16.09 30.72 -8.93
C SER A 179 -15.95 31.55 -10.21
N GLN A 180 -16.86 31.35 -11.16
CA GLN A 180 -16.88 32.08 -12.44
C GLN A 180 -15.51 32.06 -13.12
N VAL A 181 -14.83 30.90 -13.06
CA VAL A 181 -13.50 30.74 -13.64
C VAL A 181 -13.63 30.52 -15.13
N SER A 182 -12.92 31.35 -15.93
CA SER A 182 -12.82 31.27 -17.38
C SER A 182 -11.48 31.87 -17.82
N ASP A 183 -11.18 31.84 -19.10
CA ASP A 183 -9.97 32.48 -19.67
C ASP A 183 -9.97 34.00 -19.52
N SER A 184 -11.17 34.62 -19.43
CA SER A 184 -11.30 36.08 -19.30
C SER A 184 -11.27 36.58 -17.87
N GLN A 185 -11.79 35.80 -16.93
CA GLN A 185 -11.85 36.20 -15.52
C GLN A 185 -12.02 35.03 -14.57
N ALA A 186 -11.68 35.24 -13.31
CA ALA A 186 -12.01 34.35 -12.20
C ALA A 186 -12.39 35.18 -10.97
N THR A 187 -13.33 34.67 -10.17
CA THR A 187 -13.67 35.24 -8.87
C THR A 187 -13.06 34.39 -7.76
N ALA A 188 -12.33 35.01 -6.85
CA ALA A 188 -11.82 34.39 -5.64
C ALA A 188 -12.45 35.05 -4.40
N ARG A 189 -13.13 34.26 -3.57
CA ARG A 189 -13.65 34.65 -2.25
C ARG A 189 -12.78 33.99 -1.19
N ILE A 190 -12.19 34.80 -0.31
CA ILE A 190 -11.30 34.35 0.74
C ILE A 190 -12.00 34.55 2.09
N GLU A 191 -12.02 33.49 2.90
CA GLU A 191 -12.49 33.50 4.27
C GLU A 191 -11.32 33.24 5.22
N ALA A 192 -11.15 34.05 6.23
CA ALA A 192 -10.13 33.89 7.26
C ALA A 192 -10.81 33.83 8.64
N LEU A 193 -10.58 32.73 9.34
CA LEU A 193 -11.08 32.51 10.71
C LEU A 193 -10.06 32.99 11.72
N THR A 194 -10.51 33.71 12.74
CA THR A 194 -9.62 34.32 13.75
C THR A 194 -10.14 34.08 15.17
N SER A 195 -9.22 34.10 16.14
CA SER A 195 -9.51 33.93 17.56
C SER A 195 -10.26 35.11 18.19
N GLY A 196 -10.24 36.30 17.56
CA GLY A 196 -10.85 37.52 18.10
C GLY A 196 -11.12 38.56 17.03
N GLN A 197 -11.47 39.77 17.47
CA GLN A 197 -11.83 40.89 16.58
C GLN A 197 -10.57 41.63 16.10
N GLY A 198 -10.59 42.04 14.84
CA GLY A 198 -9.48 42.75 14.23
C GLY A 198 -9.75 43.12 12.79
N ARG A 199 -8.71 43.43 12.04
CA ARG A 199 -8.75 43.67 10.60
C ARG A 199 -7.76 42.75 9.90
N VAL A 200 -8.22 42.08 8.87
CA VAL A 200 -7.35 41.25 8.01
C VAL A 200 -7.00 42.02 6.73
N GLU A 201 -5.73 42.10 6.43
CA GLU A 201 -5.20 42.50 5.13
C GLU A 201 -4.82 41.24 4.35
N LEU A 202 -5.32 41.14 3.12
CA LEU A 202 -5.19 39.99 2.23
C LEU A 202 -4.44 40.45 0.99
N VAL A 203 -3.26 39.91 0.72
CA VAL A 203 -2.50 40.18 -0.50
C VAL A 203 -2.58 38.93 -1.37
N VAL A 204 -3.34 39.02 -2.46
CA VAL A 204 -3.43 37.97 -3.48
C VAL A 204 -2.45 38.29 -4.59
N SER A 205 -1.55 37.35 -4.91
CA SER A 205 -0.51 37.55 -5.92
C SER A 205 -0.19 36.26 -6.69
N GLY A 206 0.29 36.42 -7.92
CA GLY A 206 0.75 35.37 -8.83
C GLY A 206 0.62 35.78 -10.28
N HIS A 207 1.51 35.29 -11.13
CA HIS A 207 1.43 35.46 -12.59
C HIS A 207 1.25 36.92 -13.07
N GLY A 208 2.00 37.85 -12.46
CA GLY A 208 1.93 39.28 -12.78
C GLY A 208 0.74 40.02 -12.13
N PHE A 209 -0.16 39.30 -11.45
CA PHE A 209 -1.27 39.91 -10.71
C PHE A 209 -0.88 40.13 -9.26
N SER A 210 -1.29 41.30 -8.70
CA SER A 210 -1.21 41.54 -7.27
C SER A 210 -2.33 42.50 -6.85
N LYS A 211 -3.05 42.13 -5.79
CA LYS A 211 -4.13 42.96 -5.24
C LYS A 211 -4.21 42.82 -3.72
N THR A 212 -4.25 43.96 -3.05
CA THR A 212 -4.46 44.00 -1.60
C THR A 212 -5.92 44.34 -1.28
N LEU A 213 -6.50 43.55 -0.38
CA LEU A 213 -7.86 43.73 0.16
C LEU A 213 -7.78 43.91 1.67
N LYS A 214 -8.76 44.60 2.24
CA LYS A 214 -8.92 44.75 3.69
C LYS A 214 -10.30 44.32 4.10
N ALA A 215 -10.40 43.48 5.13
CA ALA A 215 -11.69 43.00 5.66
C ALA A 215 -11.70 43.10 7.18
N SER A 216 -12.80 43.57 7.74
CA SER A 216 -13.01 43.59 9.21
C SER A 216 -13.45 42.20 9.66
N VAL A 217 -12.93 41.74 10.78
CA VAL A 217 -13.38 40.51 11.41
C VAL A 217 -14.77 40.72 12.03
N ARG A 218 -15.72 39.89 11.69
CA ARG A 218 -17.07 39.85 12.28
C ARG A 218 -17.37 38.44 12.76
N ARG A 219 -17.65 38.26 14.05
CA ARG A 219 -17.90 36.95 14.69
C ARG A 219 -16.80 35.92 14.38
N GLY A 220 -15.55 36.34 14.54
CA GLY A 220 -14.39 35.46 14.33
C GLY A 220 -14.07 35.14 12.85
N LYS A 221 -14.70 35.83 11.89
CA LYS A 221 -14.45 35.60 10.46
C LYS A 221 -14.29 36.91 9.70
N ALA A 222 -13.27 37.01 8.85
CA ALA A 222 -13.11 38.04 7.83
C ALA A 222 -13.40 37.43 6.45
N THR A 223 -14.07 38.17 5.58
CA THR A 223 -14.37 37.73 4.21
C THR A 223 -14.06 38.83 3.22
N ALA A 224 -13.35 38.51 2.17
CA ALA A 224 -13.08 39.42 1.05
C ALA A 224 -13.28 38.67 -0.30
N GLN A 225 -13.62 39.42 -1.33
CA GLN A 225 -13.81 38.90 -2.67
C GLN A 225 -13.11 39.79 -3.69
N LEU A 226 -12.53 39.18 -4.72
CA LEU A 226 -11.87 39.89 -5.82
C LEU A 226 -12.12 39.15 -7.12
N THR A 227 -11.99 39.91 -8.22
CA THR A 227 -11.92 39.34 -9.58
C THR A 227 -10.50 39.44 -10.08
N ILE A 228 -10.00 38.37 -10.68
CA ILE A 228 -8.70 38.26 -11.34
C ILE A 228 -8.98 38.23 -12.84
N PRO A 229 -8.60 39.26 -13.61
CA PRO A 229 -8.77 39.30 -15.06
C PRO A 229 -7.70 38.43 -15.73
N HIS A 230 -8.06 37.75 -16.82
CA HIS A 230 -7.19 36.89 -17.60
C HIS A 230 -6.28 35.98 -16.76
N PRO A 231 -6.89 35.10 -15.91
CA PRO A 231 -6.14 34.31 -14.95
C PRO A 231 -5.25 33.28 -15.65
N ALA A 232 -4.04 33.03 -15.08
CA ALA A 232 -3.26 31.84 -15.43
C ALA A 232 -3.96 30.60 -14.81
N LEU A 233 -4.59 29.79 -15.65
CA LEU A 233 -5.33 28.61 -15.20
C LEU A 233 -4.39 27.50 -14.76
N TRP A 234 -4.81 26.76 -13.73
CA TRP A 234 -4.13 25.56 -13.26
C TRP A 234 -4.54 24.34 -14.08
N SER A 235 -3.56 23.55 -14.52
CA SER A 235 -3.76 22.24 -15.16
C SER A 235 -2.59 21.32 -14.90
N PRO A 236 -2.68 20.00 -15.20
CA PRO A 236 -1.54 19.07 -15.12
C PRO A 236 -0.29 19.52 -15.90
N ASP A 237 -0.45 20.22 -17.03
CA ASP A 237 0.65 20.68 -17.87
C ASP A 237 1.15 22.07 -17.48
N THR A 238 0.27 22.89 -16.89
CA THR A 238 0.57 24.24 -16.42
C THR A 238 0.04 24.44 -15.01
N PRO A 239 0.75 23.94 -13.96
CA PRO A 239 0.27 23.97 -12.59
C PRO A 239 0.43 25.35 -11.95
N ASN A 240 -0.25 26.35 -12.51
CA ASN A 240 -0.19 27.73 -12.11
C ASN A 240 -0.86 27.95 -10.75
N LEU A 241 -0.09 28.41 -9.77
CA LEU A 241 -0.56 28.69 -8.42
C LEU A 241 -0.52 30.19 -8.12
N TYR A 242 -1.54 30.66 -7.44
CA TYR A 242 -1.60 31.95 -6.80
C TYR A 242 -1.37 31.78 -5.29
N SER A 243 -0.93 32.81 -4.63
CA SER A 243 -0.82 32.88 -3.18
C SER A 243 -1.73 33.94 -2.59
N VAL A 244 -2.23 33.69 -1.39
CA VAL A 244 -2.84 34.70 -0.55
C VAL A 244 -2.07 34.80 0.77
N SER A 245 -1.45 35.95 1.04
CA SER A 245 -0.86 36.30 2.34
C SER A 245 -1.89 37.05 3.15
N CYS A 246 -2.19 36.56 4.34
CA CYS A 246 -3.18 37.11 5.25
C CYS A 246 -2.46 37.67 6.49
N ARG A 247 -2.63 38.97 6.76
CA ARG A 247 -2.09 39.67 7.93
C ARG A 247 -3.20 40.16 8.83
N LEU A 248 -3.15 39.76 10.09
CA LEU A 248 -4.18 40.11 11.09
C LEU A 248 -3.65 41.23 11.99
N TYR A 249 -4.39 42.33 12.02
CA TYR A 249 -4.08 43.50 12.83
C TYR A 249 -5.14 43.66 13.94
N ASP A 250 -4.70 44.10 15.11
CA ASP A 250 -5.59 44.49 16.21
C ASP A 250 -6.30 45.82 15.94
N LYS A 251 -7.06 46.30 16.92
CA LYS A 251 -7.78 47.57 16.87
C LYS A 251 -6.86 48.80 16.83
N HIS A 252 -5.62 48.67 17.23
CA HIS A 252 -4.59 49.71 17.22
C HIS A 252 -3.75 49.71 15.93
N GLY A 253 -3.98 48.72 15.04
CA GLY A 253 -3.25 48.59 13.79
C GLY A 253 -1.88 47.87 13.93
N VAL A 254 -1.67 47.20 15.07
CA VAL A 254 -0.45 46.42 15.30
C VAL A 254 -0.65 45.04 14.68
N LEU A 255 0.34 44.59 13.89
CA LEU A 255 0.37 43.26 13.31
C LEU A 255 0.42 42.20 14.41
N GLN A 256 -0.54 41.30 14.43
CA GLN A 256 -0.65 40.23 15.42
C GLN A 256 -0.23 38.90 14.82
N ASP A 257 -0.75 38.52 13.63
CA ASP A 257 -0.49 37.22 13.05
C ASP A 257 -0.45 37.27 11.53
N GLU A 258 0.31 36.35 10.94
CA GLU A 258 0.45 36.24 9.49
C GLU A 258 0.44 34.76 9.07
N VAL A 259 -0.35 34.44 8.03
CA VAL A 259 -0.39 33.13 7.38
C VAL A 259 -0.50 33.29 5.88
N SER A 260 -0.05 32.27 5.15
CA SER A 260 -0.19 32.22 3.69
C SER A 260 -0.79 30.91 3.24
N GLU A 261 -1.59 30.96 2.17
CA GLU A 261 -2.17 29.82 1.48
C GLU A 261 -1.90 29.92 -0.01
N SER A 262 -1.81 28.77 -0.68
CA SER A 262 -1.76 28.68 -2.14
C SER A 262 -3.08 28.19 -2.68
N PHE A 263 -3.43 28.59 -3.89
CA PHE A 263 -4.61 28.12 -4.60
C PHE A 263 -4.41 28.17 -6.11
N GLY A 264 -5.16 27.38 -6.86
CA GLY A 264 -5.18 27.40 -8.33
C GLY A 264 -6.55 27.78 -8.88
N LEU A 265 -6.54 28.42 -10.03
CA LEU A 265 -7.75 28.80 -10.73
C LEU A 265 -8.01 27.80 -11.86
N ARG A 266 -9.08 27.03 -11.75
CA ARG A 266 -9.52 26.07 -12.75
C ARG A 266 -11.03 25.89 -12.65
N TRP A 267 -11.61 25.39 -13.75
CA TRP A 267 -12.96 24.86 -13.76
C TRP A 267 -12.98 23.48 -14.41
N TYR A 268 -13.88 22.63 -14.02
CA TYR A 268 -14.03 21.30 -14.59
C TYR A 268 -15.47 20.82 -14.44
N ALA A 269 -15.84 19.86 -15.29
CA ALA A 269 -17.13 19.20 -15.25
C ALA A 269 -17.03 17.84 -15.92
N PHE A 270 -17.98 16.96 -15.62
CA PHE A 270 -18.27 15.83 -16.49
C PHE A 270 -19.27 16.30 -17.55
N GLY A 271 -18.93 16.07 -18.83
CA GLY A 271 -19.78 16.43 -19.96
C GLY A 271 -20.97 15.48 -20.14
N GLU A 272 -21.84 15.77 -21.12
CA GLU A 272 -22.97 14.91 -21.49
C GLU A 272 -22.51 13.51 -21.96
N ASP A 273 -21.25 13.38 -22.38
CA ASP A 273 -20.59 12.13 -22.73
C ASP A 273 -20.01 11.38 -21.53
N ASN A 274 -20.27 11.83 -20.30
CA ASN A 274 -19.72 11.35 -19.03
C ASN A 274 -18.18 11.42 -18.94
N MET A 275 -17.51 12.19 -19.82
CA MET A 275 -16.05 12.38 -19.78
C MET A 275 -15.69 13.61 -18.94
N PHE A 276 -14.47 13.57 -18.38
CA PHE A 276 -13.95 14.68 -17.59
C PHE A 276 -13.37 15.79 -18.50
N TYR A 277 -13.76 17.03 -18.22
CA TYR A 277 -13.27 18.23 -18.88
C TYR A 277 -12.63 19.17 -17.86
N LEU A 278 -11.43 19.64 -18.14
CA LEU A 278 -10.71 20.62 -17.34
C LEU A 278 -10.41 21.84 -18.21
N ASN A 279 -10.84 23.03 -17.76
CA ASN A 279 -10.66 24.29 -18.49
C ASN A 279 -11.15 24.19 -19.95
N GLY A 280 -12.24 23.46 -20.18
CA GLY A 280 -12.83 23.22 -21.50
C GLY A 280 -12.17 22.12 -22.35
N GLN A 281 -11.07 21.55 -21.89
CA GLN A 281 -10.37 20.47 -22.59
C GLN A 281 -10.78 19.11 -22.02
N LYS A 282 -11.12 18.17 -22.92
CA LYS A 282 -11.39 16.78 -22.56
C LYS A 282 -10.12 16.08 -22.12
N ILE A 283 -10.10 15.53 -20.92
CA ILE A 283 -8.95 14.83 -20.34
C ILE A 283 -9.39 13.48 -19.82
N LYS A 284 -8.64 12.41 -20.11
CA LYS A 284 -8.78 11.15 -19.38
C LYS A 284 -7.94 11.19 -18.10
N LEU A 285 -8.55 10.79 -16.98
CA LEU A 285 -7.89 10.69 -15.67
C LEU A 285 -7.09 9.37 -15.61
N ILE A 286 -5.80 9.41 -15.93
CA ILE A 286 -4.95 8.21 -16.01
C ILE A 286 -3.86 8.28 -14.97
N GLY A 287 -3.78 7.24 -14.13
CA GLY A 287 -2.76 7.19 -13.11
C GLY A 287 -2.80 5.96 -12.21
N SER A 288 -2.54 6.16 -10.95
CA SER A 288 -2.46 5.08 -9.96
C SER A 288 -3.11 5.44 -8.64
N SER A 289 -3.47 4.43 -7.87
CA SER A 289 -3.67 4.54 -6.43
C SER A 289 -2.31 4.51 -5.71
N ARG A 290 -2.21 5.07 -4.50
CA ARG A 290 -0.98 5.05 -3.70
C ARG A 290 -1.26 4.77 -2.24
N HIS A 291 -0.64 3.71 -1.69
CA HIS A 291 -0.44 3.55 -0.25
C HIS A 291 0.85 4.24 0.19
N GLN A 292 0.82 4.92 1.36
CA GLN A 292 1.96 5.73 1.80
C GLN A 292 3.09 4.94 2.47
N CYS A 293 2.89 3.64 2.79
CA CYS A 293 3.90 2.86 3.50
C CYS A 293 5.15 2.54 2.67
N TYR A 294 6.25 2.29 3.37
CA TYR A 294 7.55 1.93 2.79
C TYR A 294 8.16 0.76 3.56
N LYS A 295 8.95 -0.08 2.87
CA LYS A 295 9.66 -1.20 3.49
C LYS A 295 10.48 -0.72 4.71
N HIS A 296 10.36 -1.38 5.85
CA HIS A 296 11.01 -1.09 7.14
C HIS A 296 10.68 0.27 7.80
N LEU A 297 9.78 1.06 7.22
CA LEU A 297 9.36 2.34 7.80
C LEU A 297 7.85 2.40 8.08
N GLY A 298 7.07 1.43 7.55
CA GLY A 298 5.61 1.52 7.62
C GLY A 298 5.12 2.85 7.08
N ASN A 299 4.24 3.54 7.81
CA ASN A 299 3.70 4.85 7.44
C ASN A 299 4.56 6.05 7.90
N ALA A 300 5.62 5.83 8.69
CA ALA A 300 6.45 6.89 9.26
C ALA A 300 7.54 7.39 8.28
N LEU A 301 7.10 7.86 7.11
CA LEU A 301 8.00 8.26 6.03
C LEU A 301 8.52 9.69 6.16
N PRO A 302 9.80 9.94 5.86
CA PRO A 302 10.30 11.28 5.63
C PRO A 302 9.73 11.85 4.32
N ASP A 303 9.61 13.17 4.25
CA ASP A 303 9.04 13.88 3.09
C ASP A 303 9.80 13.61 1.79
N SER A 304 11.11 13.35 1.87
CA SER A 304 11.94 13.01 0.71
C SER A 304 11.48 11.73 -0.01
N LEU A 305 11.10 10.69 0.74
CA LEU A 305 10.56 9.46 0.16
C LEU A 305 9.15 9.68 -0.39
N GLN A 306 8.32 10.43 0.33
CA GLN A 306 6.99 10.79 -0.16
C GLN A 306 7.08 11.58 -1.47
N ARG A 307 8.03 12.53 -1.55
CA ARG A 307 8.31 13.30 -2.78
C ARG A 307 8.76 12.39 -3.92
N LYS A 308 9.63 11.41 -3.65
CA LYS A 308 10.07 10.43 -4.64
C LYS A 308 8.88 9.73 -5.29
N ASP A 309 7.91 9.24 -4.49
CA ASP A 309 6.74 8.54 -4.98
C ASP A 309 5.93 9.40 -5.97
N ILE A 310 5.62 10.64 -5.58
CA ILE A 310 4.78 11.52 -6.39
C ILE A 310 5.50 11.93 -7.67
N LEU A 311 6.81 12.17 -7.61
CA LEU A 311 7.61 12.45 -8.81
C LEU A 311 7.69 11.23 -9.74
N MET A 312 7.80 10.01 -9.22
CA MET A 312 7.79 8.80 -10.03
C MET A 312 6.42 8.57 -10.69
N ILE A 313 5.31 8.83 -9.96
CA ILE A 313 3.96 8.76 -10.53
C ILE A 313 3.81 9.77 -11.69
N LYS A 314 4.27 11.01 -11.51
CA LYS A 314 4.25 12.01 -12.58
C LYS A 314 5.17 11.62 -13.75
N ALA A 315 6.38 11.14 -13.47
CA ALA A 315 7.35 10.72 -14.46
C ALA A 315 6.89 9.49 -15.28
N MET A 316 5.99 8.68 -14.75
CA MET A 316 5.33 7.59 -15.46
C MET A 316 4.37 8.09 -16.56
N GLY A 317 4.08 9.39 -16.62
CA GLY A 317 3.12 9.99 -17.53
C GLY A 317 1.70 10.10 -16.96
N ALA A 318 1.51 9.84 -15.68
CA ALA A 318 0.21 9.98 -15.01
C ALA A 318 -0.20 11.45 -14.86
N ASN A 319 -1.49 11.72 -15.01
CA ASN A 319 -2.12 13.00 -14.70
C ASN A 319 -3.10 12.92 -13.51
N PHE A 320 -3.29 11.71 -12.95
CA PHE A 320 -4.25 11.45 -11.89
C PHE A 320 -3.67 10.56 -10.79
N LEU A 321 -3.99 10.87 -9.53
CA LEU A 321 -3.67 10.09 -8.34
C LEU A 321 -4.95 9.81 -7.55
N ARG A 322 -5.29 8.56 -7.35
CA ARG A 322 -6.28 8.17 -6.35
C ARG A 322 -5.56 8.06 -5.00
N VAL A 323 -5.87 8.98 -4.10
CA VAL A 323 -5.33 9.00 -2.74
C VAL A 323 -6.13 8.01 -1.89
N ALA A 324 -5.78 6.73 -2.02
CA ALA A 324 -6.55 5.60 -1.46
C ALA A 324 -5.77 4.93 -0.31
N HIS A 325 -6.47 4.40 0.70
CA HIS A 325 -7.92 4.52 0.93
C HIS A 325 -8.21 5.54 2.05
N TYR A 326 -7.35 6.53 2.21
CA TYR A 326 -7.36 7.50 3.31
C TYR A 326 -6.64 8.79 2.91
N PRO A 327 -6.97 9.93 3.55
CA PRO A 327 -6.28 11.18 3.31
C PRO A 327 -4.78 11.04 3.61
N GLN A 328 -3.95 11.52 2.70
CA GLN A 328 -2.50 11.58 2.90
C GLN A 328 -2.08 12.96 3.42
N GLY A 329 -0.80 13.11 3.79
CA GLY A 329 -0.32 14.32 4.44
C GLY A 329 -0.42 15.57 3.55
N GLU A 330 -0.56 16.75 4.16
CA GLU A 330 -0.63 18.06 3.49
C GLU A 330 0.53 18.26 2.50
N TYR A 331 1.73 17.81 2.84
CA TYR A 331 2.90 17.87 1.97
C TYR A 331 2.67 17.20 0.60
N ILE A 332 2.00 16.04 0.58
CA ILE A 332 1.66 15.32 -0.67
C ILE A 332 0.72 16.14 -1.52
N MET A 333 -0.29 16.76 -0.92
CA MET A 333 -1.29 17.53 -1.65
C MET A 333 -0.68 18.81 -2.23
N HIS A 334 0.16 19.53 -1.47
CA HIS A 334 0.94 20.66 -2.00
C HIS A 334 1.86 20.25 -3.16
N LEU A 335 2.45 19.07 -3.08
CA LEU A 335 3.29 18.56 -4.16
C LEU A 335 2.44 18.27 -5.41
N CYS A 336 1.27 17.64 -5.27
CA CYS A 336 0.35 17.41 -6.39
C CYS A 336 -0.10 18.73 -7.03
N ASP A 337 -0.38 19.77 -6.22
CA ASP A 337 -0.69 21.11 -6.73
C ASP A 337 0.44 21.69 -7.57
N SER A 338 1.69 21.57 -7.09
CA SER A 338 2.86 22.21 -7.70
C SER A 338 3.36 21.52 -8.96
N ILE A 339 3.18 20.19 -9.07
CA ILE A 339 3.64 19.45 -10.26
C ILE A 339 2.51 19.12 -11.26
N GLY A 340 1.27 19.48 -10.94
CA GLY A 340 0.12 19.23 -11.79
C GLY A 340 -0.32 17.76 -11.81
N LEU A 341 -0.81 17.26 -10.68
CA LEU A 341 -1.38 15.92 -10.58
C LEU A 341 -2.80 16.03 -10.01
N LEU A 342 -3.81 15.67 -10.81
CA LEU A 342 -5.21 15.65 -10.37
C LEU A 342 -5.42 14.56 -9.31
N CYS A 343 -6.27 14.80 -8.32
CA CYS A 343 -6.46 13.87 -7.23
C CYS A 343 -7.94 13.59 -6.91
N SER A 344 -8.24 12.34 -6.54
CA SER A 344 -9.37 12.01 -5.67
C SER A 344 -8.87 11.70 -4.27
N VAL A 345 -9.59 12.16 -3.24
CA VAL A 345 -9.26 11.90 -1.83
C VAL A 345 -10.45 11.22 -1.18
N GLU A 346 -10.20 10.21 -0.34
CA GLU A 346 -11.26 9.41 0.28
C GLU A 346 -11.03 9.18 1.79
N ILE A 347 -12.14 8.99 2.54
CA ILE A 347 -12.08 8.51 3.91
C ILE A 347 -11.96 6.99 3.96
N PRO A 348 -11.38 6.40 5.03
CA PRO A 348 -11.07 4.96 5.10
C PRO A 348 -12.30 4.08 5.39
N LEU A 349 -13.45 4.34 4.76
CA LEU A 349 -14.65 3.53 4.87
C LEU A 349 -14.57 2.36 3.88
N VAL A 350 -14.03 1.22 4.33
CA VAL A 350 -13.63 0.09 3.48
C VAL A 350 -14.31 -1.21 3.94
N ASN A 351 -14.76 -2.02 3.00
CA ASN A 351 -15.24 -3.41 3.13
C ASN A 351 -16.56 -3.63 3.88
N ALA A 352 -16.80 -2.95 5.00
CA ALA A 352 -17.96 -3.16 5.87
C ALA A 352 -18.21 -1.95 6.78
N ILE A 353 -19.39 -1.92 7.40
CA ILE A 353 -19.75 -0.94 8.43
C ILE A 353 -20.15 -1.64 9.74
N THR A 354 -20.11 -0.89 10.82
CA THR A 354 -20.87 -1.19 12.04
C THR A 354 -22.13 -0.33 12.06
N GLU A 355 -23.27 -0.94 12.39
CA GLU A 355 -24.58 -0.26 12.36
C GLU A 355 -24.84 0.51 13.67
N THR A 356 -23.90 1.40 14.08
CA THR A 356 -24.01 2.23 15.28
C THR A 356 -23.95 3.71 14.92
N ASP A 357 -24.62 4.55 15.75
CA ASP A 357 -24.53 6.01 15.61
C ASP A 357 -23.11 6.54 15.82
N SER A 358 -22.33 5.87 16.68
CA SER A 358 -20.92 6.20 16.92
C SER A 358 -20.08 6.00 15.68
N PHE A 359 -20.25 4.87 14.98
CA PHE A 359 -19.56 4.60 13.70
C PHE A 359 -19.91 5.65 12.65
N ALA A 360 -21.21 5.92 12.46
CA ALA A 360 -21.68 6.93 11.50
C ALA A 360 -21.15 8.34 11.84
N THR A 361 -21.07 8.68 13.13
CA THR A 361 -20.53 9.95 13.60
C THR A 361 -19.03 10.06 13.29
N ASN A 362 -18.24 9.00 13.53
CA ASN A 362 -16.82 8.98 13.19
C ASN A 362 -16.59 9.09 11.69
N CYS A 363 -17.42 8.45 10.85
CA CYS A 363 -17.36 8.64 9.39
C CYS A 363 -17.58 10.11 9.00
N ARG A 364 -18.58 10.78 9.59
CA ARG A 364 -18.85 12.21 9.33
C ARG A 364 -17.71 13.11 9.78
N ASN A 365 -17.13 12.85 10.95
CA ASN A 365 -15.99 13.61 11.46
C ASN A 365 -14.77 13.50 10.54
N MET A 366 -14.39 12.29 10.14
CA MET A 366 -13.29 12.06 9.20
C MET A 366 -13.53 12.74 7.84
N LEU A 367 -14.79 12.75 7.39
CA LEU A 367 -15.18 13.39 6.14
C LEU A 367 -15.06 14.91 6.23
N ASP A 368 -15.50 15.51 7.34
CA ASP A 368 -15.34 16.94 7.61
C ASP A 368 -13.86 17.33 7.64
N GLU A 369 -13.03 16.59 8.38
CA GLU A 369 -11.58 16.79 8.45
C GLU A 369 -10.94 16.69 7.07
N MET A 370 -11.26 15.66 6.29
CA MET A 370 -10.76 15.48 4.94
C MET A 370 -11.07 16.70 4.05
N VAL A 371 -12.32 17.17 4.06
CA VAL A 371 -12.73 18.28 3.20
C VAL A 371 -12.06 19.58 3.64
N TRP A 372 -12.11 19.92 4.95
CA TRP A 372 -11.54 21.17 5.43
C TRP A 372 -10.01 21.24 5.27
N GLN A 373 -9.31 20.14 5.45
CA GLN A 373 -7.86 20.07 5.28
C GLN A 373 -7.42 20.14 3.82
N ASN A 374 -8.26 19.68 2.87
CA ASN A 374 -7.84 19.55 1.47
C ASN A 374 -8.56 20.51 0.49
N ARG A 375 -9.49 21.34 0.93
CA ARG A 375 -10.34 22.14 0.03
C ARG A 375 -9.60 23.21 -0.77
N ASN A 376 -8.47 23.76 -0.25
CA ASN A 376 -7.68 24.78 -0.95
C ASN A 376 -6.86 24.21 -2.12
N HIS A 377 -6.65 22.87 -2.16
CA HIS A 377 -5.81 22.22 -3.16
C HIS A 377 -6.50 22.18 -4.53
N PRO A 378 -5.95 22.83 -5.57
CA PRO A 378 -6.50 22.76 -6.92
C PRO A 378 -6.37 21.37 -7.54
N SER A 379 -5.41 20.56 -7.11
CA SER A 379 -5.26 19.17 -7.53
C SER A 379 -6.46 18.29 -7.18
N VAL A 380 -7.14 18.55 -6.06
CA VAL A 380 -8.31 17.77 -5.64
C VAL A 380 -9.52 18.12 -6.49
N VAL A 381 -10.03 17.12 -7.23
CA VAL A 381 -11.18 17.28 -8.15
C VAL A 381 -12.32 16.33 -7.85
N ILE A 382 -12.14 15.33 -7.00
CA ILE A 382 -13.16 14.35 -6.61
C ILE A 382 -13.04 14.06 -5.11
N TRP A 383 -14.18 14.08 -4.41
CA TRP A 383 -14.31 13.56 -3.05
C TRP A 383 -14.86 12.14 -3.10
N ALA A 384 -14.17 11.17 -2.50
CA ALA A 384 -14.69 9.82 -2.32
C ALA A 384 -14.94 9.53 -0.83
N TYR A 385 -15.85 8.61 -0.53
CA TYR A 385 -16.21 8.35 0.86
C TYR A 385 -16.33 6.87 1.19
N SER A 386 -16.23 5.97 0.23
CA SER A 386 -16.20 4.52 0.53
C SER A 386 -15.52 3.71 -0.56
N ASN A 387 -14.94 2.58 -0.16
CA ASN A 387 -14.38 1.57 -1.05
C ASN A 387 -14.93 0.19 -0.73
N GLU A 388 -15.52 -0.48 -1.74
CA GLU A 388 -15.95 -1.90 -1.65
C GLU A 388 -16.79 -2.25 -0.43
N ILE A 389 -17.68 -1.35 -0.01
CA ILE A 389 -18.35 -1.38 1.31
C ILE A 389 -19.22 -2.62 1.57
N LEU A 390 -19.51 -3.43 0.54
CA LEU A 390 -20.20 -4.72 0.64
C LEU A 390 -19.28 -5.92 0.37
N LEU A 391 -17.95 -5.75 0.41
CA LEU A 391 -17.02 -6.87 0.16
C LEU A 391 -17.07 -7.91 1.29
N ARG A 392 -17.20 -7.46 2.54
CA ARG A 392 -17.20 -8.31 3.74
C ARG A 392 -18.41 -8.05 4.65
N PRO A 393 -19.64 -8.16 4.16
CA PRO A 393 -20.82 -7.98 4.99
C PRO A 393 -20.92 -9.10 6.02
N PRO A 394 -21.27 -8.80 7.28
CA PRO A 394 -21.24 -9.77 8.39
C PRO A 394 -22.33 -10.85 8.33
N PHE A 395 -23.42 -10.65 7.56
CA PHE A 395 -24.63 -11.48 7.64
C PHE A 395 -24.89 -12.33 6.39
N LYS A 396 -23.86 -12.89 5.75
CA LYS A 396 -23.99 -13.67 4.51
C LYS A 396 -24.90 -14.90 4.61
N GLY A 397 -25.04 -15.50 5.79
CA GLY A 397 -25.88 -16.66 6.06
C GLY A 397 -27.36 -16.36 6.32
N ASP A 398 -27.74 -15.10 6.56
CA ASP A 398 -29.11 -14.64 6.84
C ASP A 398 -29.53 -13.61 5.79
N SER A 399 -30.33 -14.01 4.84
CA SER A 399 -30.73 -13.17 3.71
C SER A 399 -31.57 -11.95 4.09
N LEU A 400 -32.39 -12.06 5.14
CA LEU A 400 -33.18 -10.93 5.64
C LEU A 400 -32.29 -9.92 6.35
N ARG A 401 -31.45 -10.38 7.26
CA ARG A 401 -30.53 -9.52 8.01
C ARG A 401 -29.49 -8.89 7.08
N HIS A 402 -28.99 -9.64 6.08
CA HIS A 402 -28.12 -9.12 5.04
C HIS A 402 -28.79 -7.99 4.24
N SER A 403 -30.06 -8.19 3.84
CA SER A 403 -30.83 -7.15 3.13
C SER A 403 -31.01 -5.87 3.96
N LEU A 404 -31.27 -6.00 5.26
CA LEU A 404 -31.38 -4.86 6.18
C LEU A 404 -30.03 -4.14 6.30
N TYR A 405 -28.95 -4.87 6.49
CA TYR A 405 -27.58 -4.34 6.52
C TYR A 405 -27.22 -3.54 5.25
N CYS A 406 -27.51 -4.09 4.06
CA CYS A 406 -27.27 -3.39 2.80
C CYS A 406 -28.06 -2.10 2.68
N ARG A 407 -29.31 -2.06 3.15
CA ARG A 407 -30.13 -0.83 3.17
C ARG A 407 -29.55 0.21 4.12
N HIS A 408 -29.23 -0.19 5.35
CA HIS A 408 -28.60 0.71 6.34
C HIS A 408 -27.25 1.26 5.83
N THR A 409 -26.44 0.41 5.22
CA THR A 409 -25.18 0.83 4.58
C THR A 409 -25.43 1.85 3.46
N ALA A 410 -26.46 1.62 2.62
CA ALA A 410 -26.81 2.57 1.57
C ALA A 410 -27.36 3.89 2.12
N ASP A 411 -28.10 3.87 3.25
CA ASP A 411 -28.56 5.07 3.96
C ASP A 411 -27.38 5.89 4.47
N LEU A 412 -26.38 5.25 5.08
CA LEU A 412 -25.14 5.92 5.51
C LEU A 412 -24.41 6.53 4.31
N CYS A 413 -24.29 5.81 3.18
CA CYS A 413 -23.66 6.36 1.97
C CYS A 413 -24.40 7.60 1.44
N ARG A 414 -25.74 7.62 1.44
CA ARG A 414 -26.54 8.80 1.06
C ARG A 414 -26.33 9.98 2.01
N ASP A 415 -26.25 9.71 3.31
CA ASP A 415 -25.97 10.73 4.31
C ASP A 415 -24.59 11.37 4.12
N LEU A 416 -23.55 10.56 3.94
CA LEU A 416 -22.19 11.03 3.68
C LEU A 416 -22.10 11.84 2.37
N ASN A 417 -22.78 11.40 1.32
CA ASN A 417 -22.87 12.12 0.06
C ASN A 417 -23.52 13.50 0.23
N ALA A 418 -24.68 13.56 0.89
CA ALA A 418 -25.38 14.82 1.17
C ALA A 418 -24.52 15.78 2.02
N ARG A 419 -23.77 15.23 2.99
CA ARG A 419 -22.84 16.02 3.78
C ARG A 419 -21.69 16.58 2.94
N LEU A 420 -21.10 15.81 2.05
CA LEU A 420 -20.05 16.29 1.12
C LEU A 420 -20.55 17.47 0.28
N HIS A 421 -21.73 17.37 -0.32
CA HIS A 421 -22.32 18.46 -1.09
C HIS A 421 -22.63 19.71 -0.25
N THR A 422 -22.93 19.52 1.04
CA THR A 422 -23.10 20.63 1.99
C THR A 422 -21.78 21.32 2.31
N LEU A 423 -20.69 20.56 2.47
CA LEU A 423 -19.38 21.09 2.77
C LEU A 423 -18.72 21.71 1.55
N ASP A 424 -18.85 21.06 0.39
CA ASP A 424 -18.25 21.49 -0.86
C ASP A 424 -19.07 21.03 -2.08
N SER A 425 -19.93 21.90 -2.56
CA SER A 425 -20.75 21.66 -3.75
C SER A 425 -19.98 21.85 -5.07
N SER A 426 -18.70 22.24 -5.02
CA SER A 426 -17.89 22.52 -6.22
C SER A 426 -17.20 21.27 -6.77
N ARG A 427 -17.11 20.20 -5.99
CA ARG A 427 -16.49 18.95 -6.39
C ARG A 427 -17.50 17.80 -6.40
N PRO A 428 -17.49 16.96 -7.46
CA PRO A 428 -18.31 15.76 -7.50
C PRO A 428 -17.84 14.73 -6.47
N THR A 429 -18.78 13.87 -6.08
CA THR A 429 -18.56 12.76 -5.16
C THR A 429 -18.40 11.45 -5.89
N MET A 430 -17.67 10.50 -5.30
CA MET A 430 -17.45 9.16 -5.85
C MET A 430 -17.68 8.07 -4.83
N ILE A 431 -18.38 7.02 -5.27
CA ILE A 431 -18.47 5.73 -4.57
C ILE A 431 -17.71 4.66 -5.36
N VAL A 432 -16.96 3.78 -4.67
CA VAL A 432 -16.15 2.74 -5.33
C VAL A 432 -16.71 1.36 -5.02
N LEU A 433 -17.00 0.58 -6.06
CA LEU A 433 -17.67 -0.71 -6.00
C LEU A 433 -16.73 -1.84 -6.40
N HIS A 434 -16.78 -2.98 -5.68
CA HIS A 434 -16.18 -4.23 -6.16
C HIS A 434 -17.08 -4.93 -7.19
N ASP A 435 -16.64 -6.03 -7.74
CA ASP A 435 -17.24 -6.79 -8.87
C ASP A 435 -18.69 -7.28 -8.66
N ASN A 436 -19.36 -6.95 -7.54
CA ASN A 436 -20.76 -7.29 -7.30
C ASN A 436 -21.73 -6.15 -7.64
N PHE A 437 -21.59 -5.55 -8.80
CA PHE A 437 -22.40 -4.43 -9.28
C PHE A 437 -23.91 -4.62 -9.08
N LYS A 438 -24.43 -5.84 -9.33
CA LYS A 438 -25.86 -6.13 -9.22
C LYS A 438 -26.41 -5.85 -7.82
N GLU A 439 -25.67 -6.18 -6.80
CA GLU A 439 -26.07 -5.96 -5.40
C GLU A 439 -26.05 -4.48 -5.03
N TYR A 440 -24.97 -3.78 -5.35
CA TYR A 440 -24.88 -2.34 -5.15
C TYR A 440 -26.00 -1.58 -5.86
N HIS A 441 -26.28 -1.91 -7.10
CA HIS A 441 -27.34 -1.27 -7.87
C HIS A 441 -28.72 -1.55 -7.28
N ARG A 442 -28.98 -2.79 -6.83
CA ARG A 442 -30.24 -3.22 -6.19
C ARG A 442 -30.56 -2.40 -4.93
N TYR A 443 -29.58 -2.04 -4.14
CA TYR A 443 -29.80 -1.30 -2.87
C TYR A 443 -29.60 0.23 -3.02
N GLY A 444 -29.36 0.72 -4.23
CA GLY A 444 -29.30 2.16 -4.54
C GLY A 444 -27.97 2.84 -4.24
N PHE A 445 -26.87 2.09 -4.11
CA PHE A 445 -25.53 2.68 -3.93
C PHE A 445 -25.07 3.45 -5.16
N THR A 446 -25.41 3.01 -6.36
CA THR A 446 -25.04 3.66 -7.61
C THR A 446 -25.69 5.03 -7.83
N GLN A 447 -26.69 5.40 -6.99
CA GLN A 447 -27.33 6.72 -6.95
C GLN A 447 -26.88 7.54 -5.76
N ALA A 448 -25.99 7.02 -4.92
CA ALA A 448 -25.51 7.68 -3.72
C ALA A 448 -24.23 8.52 -3.96
N ALA A 449 -23.83 8.74 -5.22
CA ALA A 449 -22.70 9.58 -5.60
C ALA A 449 -22.86 10.07 -7.06
N ASP A 450 -22.08 11.09 -7.43
CA ASP A 450 -22.09 11.64 -8.80
C ASP A 450 -21.30 10.74 -9.77
N ILE A 451 -20.30 10.03 -9.27
CA ILE A 451 -19.37 9.17 -10.03
C ILE A 451 -19.39 7.76 -9.43
N VAL A 452 -19.35 6.77 -10.29
CA VAL A 452 -19.15 5.36 -9.88
C VAL A 452 -17.75 4.90 -10.29
N GLY A 453 -16.95 4.56 -9.26
CA GLY A 453 -15.68 3.87 -9.40
C GLY A 453 -15.88 2.35 -9.42
N LEU A 454 -15.14 1.66 -10.26
CA LEU A 454 -15.21 0.22 -10.45
C LEU A 454 -13.85 -0.42 -10.15
N ASN A 455 -13.81 -1.40 -9.24
CA ASN A 455 -12.66 -2.23 -8.99
C ASN A 455 -12.87 -3.55 -9.72
N ILE A 456 -12.10 -3.78 -10.80
CA ILE A 456 -12.26 -4.94 -11.69
C ILE A 456 -10.93 -5.67 -11.84
N TYR A 457 -10.92 -6.95 -11.50
CA TYR A 457 -9.73 -7.81 -11.52
C TYR A 457 -9.93 -9.07 -12.39
N SER A 458 -10.70 -8.96 -13.47
CA SER A 458 -10.90 -10.05 -14.44
C SER A 458 -9.57 -10.51 -15.03
N GLY A 459 -9.30 -11.81 -14.94
CA GLY A 459 -7.99 -12.37 -15.30
C GLY A 459 -7.02 -12.47 -14.11
N TRP A 460 -7.35 -11.92 -12.94
CA TRP A 460 -6.60 -12.15 -11.71
C TRP A 460 -7.45 -12.88 -10.66
N TYR A 461 -8.43 -12.25 -10.01
CA TYR A 461 -9.27 -12.91 -9.02
C TYR A 461 -10.38 -13.75 -9.65
N SER A 462 -10.88 -13.39 -10.83
CA SER A 462 -11.96 -14.08 -11.50
C SER A 462 -11.78 -14.12 -13.01
N GLY A 463 -12.38 -15.11 -13.65
CA GLY A 463 -12.57 -15.19 -15.10
C GLY A 463 -11.29 -15.05 -15.95
N THR A 464 -11.48 -14.44 -17.10
CA THR A 464 -10.43 -14.11 -18.07
C THR A 464 -10.41 -12.60 -18.35
N PHE A 465 -9.41 -12.11 -19.06
CA PHE A 465 -9.30 -10.68 -19.43
C PHE A 465 -10.54 -10.13 -20.13
N SER A 466 -11.24 -10.92 -20.97
CA SER A 466 -12.47 -10.50 -21.63
C SER A 466 -13.65 -10.23 -20.68
N GLY A 467 -13.52 -10.54 -19.40
CA GLY A 467 -14.49 -10.18 -18.37
C GLY A 467 -14.52 -8.67 -18.09
N LEU A 468 -13.42 -7.96 -18.31
CA LEU A 468 -13.34 -6.50 -18.16
C LEU A 468 -14.36 -5.80 -19.08
N ASP A 469 -14.27 -6.08 -20.39
CA ASP A 469 -15.13 -5.46 -21.40
C ASP A 469 -16.61 -5.69 -21.07
N LYS A 470 -16.96 -6.94 -20.75
CA LYS A 470 -18.36 -7.35 -20.42
C LYS A 470 -18.87 -6.66 -19.16
N THR A 471 -18.02 -6.50 -18.14
CA THR A 471 -18.42 -5.85 -16.87
C THR A 471 -18.65 -4.37 -17.09
N VAL A 472 -17.71 -3.67 -17.76
CA VAL A 472 -17.85 -2.24 -18.04
C VAL A 472 -19.07 -1.96 -18.90
N GLU A 473 -19.29 -2.76 -19.96
CA GLU A 473 -20.46 -2.62 -20.83
C GLU A 473 -21.78 -2.82 -20.07
N LYS A 474 -21.86 -3.82 -19.21
CA LYS A 474 -23.05 -4.06 -18.38
C LYS A 474 -23.34 -2.89 -17.43
N VAL A 475 -22.30 -2.31 -16.80
CA VAL A 475 -22.46 -1.16 -15.91
C VAL A 475 -22.90 0.07 -16.69
N ARG A 476 -22.27 0.34 -17.82
CA ARG A 476 -22.63 1.45 -18.71
C ARG A 476 -24.10 1.41 -19.13
N LEU A 477 -24.59 0.23 -19.54
CA LEU A 477 -25.99 0.05 -19.94
C LEU A 477 -26.98 0.31 -18.79
N ALA A 478 -26.59 -0.02 -17.56
CA ALA A 478 -27.39 0.23 -16.37
C ALA A 478 -27.31 1.69 -15.87
N LEU A 479 -26.21 2.38 -16.16
CA LEU A 479 -25.90 3.75 -15.70
C LEU A 479 -25.49 4.64 -16.89
N PRO A 480 -26.38 4.89 -17.86
CA PRO A 480 -26.02 5.59 -19.11
C PRO A 480 -25.57 7.04 -18.91
N ASN A 481 -26.02 7.70 -17.83
CA ASN A 481 -25.76 9.12 -17.54
C ASN A 481 -24.84 9.31 -16.31
N THR A 482 -24.11 8.27 -15.88
CA THR A 482 -23.22 8.36 -14.73
C THR A 482 -21.77 8.19 -15.18
N PRO A 483 -20.87 9.13 -14.86
CA PRO A 483 -19.45 8.98 -15.12
C PRO A 483 -18.88 7.74 -14.45
N LEU A 484 -18.06 6.98 -15.18
CA LEU A 484 -17.42 5.77 -14.70
C LEU A 484 -15.90 5.94 -14.70
N LEU A 485 -15.26 5.51 -13.60
CA LEU A 485 -13.81 5.37 -13.48
C LEU A 485 -13.46 3.92 -13.17
N LEU A 486 -12.42 3.38 -13.80
CA LEU A 486 -11.83 2.10 -13.38
C LEU A 486 -10.83 2.39 -12.24
N THR A 487 -11.31 2.33 -11.00
CA THR A 487 -10.58 2.81 -9.82
C THR A 487 -9.55 1.83 -9.29
N GLU A 488 -9.67 0.54 -9.62
CA GLU A 488 -8.65 -0.46 -9.31
C GLU A 488 -8.61 -1.57 -10.36
N PHE A 489 -7.40 -1.94 -10.73
CA PHE A 489 -7.05 -3.14 -11.51
C PHE A 489 -5.56 -3.43 -11.34
N GLY A 490 -5.18 -4.71 -11.32
CA GLY A 490 -3.79 -5.12 -11.15
C GLY A 490 -3.66 -6.63 -10.92
N ALA A 491 -2.46 -7.15 -11.08
CA ALA A 491 -2.10 -8.52 -10.76
C ALA A 491 -0.86 -8.51 -9.85
N ASP A 492 -0.87 -9.36 -8.82
CA ASP A 492 0.28 -9.48 -7.92
C ASP A 492 1.50 -10.03 -8.66
N CYS A 493 2.68 -9.49 -8.39
CA CYS A 493 3.93 -10.03 -8.91
C CYS A 493 5.11 -9.77 -7.97
N ASP A 494 5.93 -10.79 -7.77
CA ASP A 494 7.23 -10.69 -7.11
C ASP A 494 8.28 -10.35 -8.17
N PRO A 495 9.07 -9.28 -8.01
CA PRO A 495 10.11 -8.90 -8.98
C PRO A 495 11.21 -9.96 -9.17
N ARG A 496 11.34 -10.89 -8.25
CA ARG A 496 12.29 -12.00 -8.29
C ARG A 496 11.83 -13.16 -9.18
N LEU A 497 10.52 -13.20 -9.55
CA LEU A 497 9.92 -14.28 -10.34
C LEU A 497 9.75 -13.89 -11.81
N ARG A 498 10.30 -14.70 -12.71
CA ARG A 498 10.23 -14.53 -14.17
C ARG A 498 9.85 -15.84 -14.86
N THR A 499 9.08 -15.78 -15.93
CA THR A 499 8.73 -16.99 -16.71
C THR A 499 8.48 -16.69 -18.18
N ALA A 500 8.87 -17.65 -19.06
CA ALA A 500 8.51 -17.60 -20.48
C ALA A 500 7.04 -18.04 -20.74
N TYR A 501 6.38 -18.63 -19.74
CA TYR A 501 5.04 -19.21 -19.86
C TYR A 501 4.12 -18.67 -18.75
N PRO A 502 3.78 -17.36 -18.77
CA PRO A 502 3.04 -16.72 -17.70
C PRO A 502 1.63 -17.29 -17.56
N GLN A 503 1.25 -17.60 -16.35
CA GLN A 503 -0.07 -18.08 -15.98
C GLN A 503 -0.61 -17.38 -14.73
N ARG A 504 -1.94 -17.34 -14.61
CA ARG A 504 -2.62 -16.75 -13.47
C ARG A 504 -2.11 -17.36 -12.14
N PHE A 505 -1.80 -16.52 -11.16
CA PHE A 505 -1.30 -16.86 -9.83
C PHE A 505 0.15 -17.41 -9.78
N ASP A 506 0.93 -17.25 -10.84
CA ASP A 506 2.36 -17.59 -10.81
C ASP A 506 3.22 -16.49 -10.18
N TYR A 507 2.62 -15.35 -9.88
CA TYR A 507 3.24 -14.15 -9.30
C TYR A 507 4.42 -13.62 -10.11
N SER A 508 4.59 -14.02 -11.36
CA SER A 508 5.67 -13.55 -12.21
C SER A 508 5.44 -12.10 -12.67
N MET A 509 6.51 -11.36 -12.86
CA MET A 509 6.44 -10.04 -13.51
C MET A 509 5.86 -10.14 -14.92
N ASP A 510 6.05 -11.28 -15.57
CA ASP A 510 5.60 -11.52 -16.94
C ASP A 510 4.07 -11.63 -17.02
N TYR A 511 3.43 -12.28 -16.05
CA TYR A 511 1.97 -12.31 -15.97
C TYR A 511 1.37 -10.93 -15.64
N ALA A 512 1.97 -10.21 -14.70
CA ALA A 512 1.52 -8.86 -14.39
C ALA A 512 1.62 -7.94 -15.61
N LEU A 513 2.71 -8.02 -16.37
CA LEU A 513 2.86 -7.27 -17.62
C LEU A 513 1.79 -7.67 -18.65
N LEU A 514 1.50 -8.97 -18.80
CA LEU A 514 0.44 -9.46 -19.69
C LEU A 514 -0.94 -8.89 -19.29
N PHE A 515 -1.25 -8.86 -17.99
CA PHE A 515 -2.46 -8.27 -17.44
C PHE A 515 -2.56 -6.78 -17.80
N HIS A 516 -1.52 -6.01 -17.53
CA HIS A 516 -1.52 -4.56 -17.78
C HIS A 516 -1.52 -4.21 -19.26
N ARG A 517 -0.94 -5.05 -20.14
CA ARG A 517 -1.03 -4.92 -21.60
C ARG A 517 -2.46 -5.07 -22.14
N HIS A 518 -3.33 -5.72 -21.39
CA HIS A 518 -4.76 -5.76 -21.73
C HIS A 518 -5.52 -4.55 -21.14
N TYR A 519 -5.29 -4.23 -19.89
CA TYR A 519 -6.08 -3.23 -19.16
C TYR A 519 -5.79 -1.79 -19.56
N LEU A 520 -4.52 -1.38 -19.65
CA LEU A 520 -4.18 0.01 -19.94
C LEU A 520 -4.69 0.47 -21.31
N PRO A 521 -4.51 -0.26 -22.43
CA PRO A 521 -5.10 0.12 -23.72
C PRO A 521 -6.62 0.20 -23.68
N PHE A 522 -7.30 -0.70 -22.95
CA PHE A 522 -8.74 -0.65 -22.75
C PHE A 522 -9.18 0.65 -22.06
N VAL A 523 -8.53 1.03 -20.97
CA VAL A 523 -8.84 2.29 -20.26
C VAL A 523 -8.60 3.49 -21.16
N LEU A 524 -7.49 3.53 -21.89
CA LEU A 524 -7.15 4.64 -22.78
C LEU A 524 -8.14 4.79 -23.95
N SER A 525 -8.58 3.69 -24.53
CA SER A 525 -9.46 3.70 -25.72
C SER A 525 -10.95 3.70 -25.41
N SER A 526 -11.36 3.25 -24.22
CA SER A 526 -12.79 3.14 -23.87
C SER A 526 -13.49 4.50 -23.94
N PRO A 527 -14.58 4.63 -24.73
CA PRO A 527 -15.40 5.84 -24.76
C PRO A 527 -16.31 5.98 -23.53
N TYR A 528 -16.33 5.00 -22.64
CA TYR A 528 -17.25 4.91 -21.51
C TYR A 528 -16.57 5.17 -20.16
N LEU A 529 -15.24 5.14 -20.11
CA LEU A 529 -14.47 5.40 -18.90
C LEU A 529 -13.86 6.79 -18.96
N ALA A 530 -14.17 7.62 -17.98
CA ALA A 530 -13.52 8.93 -17.83
C ALA A 530 -12.03 8.78 -17.42
N GLY A 531 -11.62 7.60 -17.00
CA GLY A 531 -10.24 7.28 -16.71
C GLY A 531 -10.05 5.99 -15.93
N GLY A 532 -8.85 5.80 -15.39
CA GLY A 532 -8.53 4.68 -14.51
C GLY A 532 -7.26 4.90 -13.69
N ALA A 533 -7.24 4.28 -12.52
CA ALA A 533 -6.12 4.26 -11.60
C ALA A 533 -5.70 2.82 -11.31
N VAL A 534 -4.46 2.47 -11.65
CA VAL A 534 -3.93 1.15 -11.38
C VAL A 534 -3.84 0.90 -9.86
N TRP A 535 -4.14 -0.29 -9.43
CA TRP A 535 -3.89 -0.77 -8.09
C TRP A 535 -2.64 -1.64 -8.09
N ASN A 536 -1.47 -1.14 -7.64
CA ASN A 536 -1.20 0.11 -6.97
C ASN A 536 0.07 0.75 -7.56
N PHE A 537 0.46 1.96 -7.14
CA PHE A 537 1.76 2.51 -7.51
C PHE A 537 2.89 1.65 -6.94
N ASN A 538 2.83 1.33 -5.66
CA ASN A 538 3.86 0.56 -4.96
C ASN A 538 3.30 -0.70 -4.31
N ASP A 539 4.13 -1.72 -4.13
CA ASP A 539 3.83 -2.79 -3.19
C ASP A 539 3.69 -2.19 -1.79
N PHE A 540 2.77 -2.75 -1.01
CA PHE A 540 2.47 -2.19 0.30
C PHE A 540 2.15 -3.30 1.31
N HIS A 541 2.36 -3.00 2.60
CA HIS A 541 2.12 -3.93 3.68
C HIS A 541 0.65 -4.29 3.80
N SER A 542 0.37 -5.58 3.89
CA SER A 542 -0.95 -6.15 4.09
C SER A 542 -0.87 -7.39 4.96
N GLU A 543 -1.36 -7.30 6.19
CA GLU A 543 -1.28 -8.37 7.20
C GLU A 543 -1.91 -9.69 6.73
N ALA A 544 -2.96 -9.60 5.92
CA ALA A 544 -3.74 -10.75 5.46
C ALA A 544 -3.14 -11.47 4.24
N ARG A 545 -2.07 -10.95 3.65
CA ARG A 545 -1.44 -11.50 2.45
C ARG A 545 -0.31 -12.45 2.83
N LEU A 546 -0.39 -13.69 2.31
CA LEU A 546 0.59 -14.74 2.56
C LEU A 546 1.12 -15.36 1.25
N GLY A 547 0.87 -14.71 0.11
CA GLY A 547 1.31 -15.17 -1.22
C GLY A 547 2.82 -15.10 -1.43
N ALA A 548 3.29 -14.99 -2.67
CA ALA A 548 4.71 -15.09 -3.05
C ALA A 548 5.65 -14.18 -2.23
N LEU A 549 5.16 -13.01 -1.83
CA LEU A 549 5.84 -12.14 -0.87
C LEU A 549 4.91 -11.95 0.33
N PRO A 550 5.11 -12.70 1.43
CA PRO A 550 4.24 -12.63 2.60
C PRO A 550 4.13 -11.21 3.17
N HIS A 551 2.96 -10.89 3.71
CA HIS A 551 2.63 -9.59 4.31
C HIS A 551 2.69 -8.39 3.37
N TYR A 552 2.72 -8.63 2.04
CA TYR A 552 2.65 -7.58 1.03
C TYR A 552 1.53 -7.82 0.02
N ASN A 553 0.85 -6.75 -0.38
CA ASN A 553 0.11 -6.70 -1.63
C ASN A 553 1.11 -6.30 -2.72
N CYS A 554 1.38 -7.22 -3.64
CA CYS A 554 2.45 -7.10 -4.65
C CYS A 554 1.96 -6.56 -6.01
N LYS A 555 0.80 -5.88 -6.05
CA LYS A 555 0.26 -5.30 -7.30
C LYS A 555 0.91 -3.98 -7.70
N GLY A 556 1.92 -3.54 -6.94
CA GLY A 556 2.64 -2.31 -7.24
C GLY A 556 3.31 -2.32 -8.61
N LEU A 557 3.31 -1.17 -9.29
CA LEU A 557 4.17 -0.93 -10.45
C LEU A 557 5.64 -0.85 -10.04
N VAL A 558 5.90 -0.51 -8.79
CA VAL A 558 7.21 -0.55 -8.14
C VAL A 558 7.13 -1.40 -6.87
N SER A 559 8.26 -1.92 -6.41
CA SER A 559 8.35 -2.68 -5.15
C SER A 559 8.13 -1.80 -3.91
N ALA A 560 8.08 -2.42 -2.72
CA ALA A 560 7.89 -1.71 -1.45
C ALA A 560 9.02 -0.71 -1.11
N ASP A 561 10.21 -0.90 -1.66
CA ASP A 561 11.39 -0.02 -1.58
C ASP A 561 11.55 0.88 -2.82
N ARG A 562 10.54 0.89 -3.70
CA ARG A 562 10.44 1.76 -4.91
C ARG A 562 11.41 1.40 -6.03
N CYS A 563 11.74 0.10 -6.18
CA CYS A 563 12.39 -0.39 -7.38
C CYS A 563 11.35 -0.60 -8.50
N PRO A 564 11.51 0.01 -9.69
CA PRO A 564 10.57 -0.14 -10.80
C PRO A 564 10.50 -1.58 -11.31
N LYS A 565 9.27 -2.09 -11.52
CA LYS A 565 8.99 -3.38 -12.15
C LYS A 565 8.79 -3.23 -13.66
N LEU A 566 8.65 -4.35 -14.41
CA LEU A 566 8.34 -4.33 -15.83
C LEU A 566 7.11 -3.47 -16.16
N THR A 567 6.12 -3.52 -15.30
CA THR A 567 4.86 -2.78 -15.43
C THR A 567 5.06 -1.26 -15.35
N TYR A 568 5.97 -0.75 -14.50
CA TYR A 568 6.28 0.67 -14.43
C TYR A 568 6.82 1.20 -15.77
N PHE A 569 7.82 0.52 -16.33
CA PHE A 569 8.40 0.90 -17.63
C PHE A 569 7.40 0.74 -18.77
N TYR A 570 6.50 -0.24 -18.69
CA TYR A 570 5.41 -0.37 -19.66
C TYR A 570 4.49 0.86 -19.63
N TYR A 571 4.03 1.28 -18.45
CA TYR A 571 3.20 2.49 -18.32
C TYR A 571 3.92 3.73 -18.86
N GLN A 572 5.15 3.93 -18.45
CA GLN A 572 5.97 5.06 -18.90
C GLN A 572 6.17 5.05 -20.43
N SER A 573 6.40 3.88 -21.02
CA SER A 573 6.54 3.75 -22.48
C SER A 573 5.27 4.02 -23.27
N VAL A 574 4.09 3.84 -22.65
CA VAL A 574 2.79 4.06 -23.30
C VAL A 574 2.27 5.48 -23.07
N LEU A 575 2.49 6.04 -21.87
CA LEU A 575 1.92 7.32 -21.47
C LEU A 575 2.80 8.53 -21.82
N CYS A 576 4.12 8.34 -21.97
CA CYS A 576 5.05 9.39 -22.38
C CYS A 576 5.37 9.25 -23.88
N SER A 577 5.15 10.29 -24.64
CA SER A 577 5.42 10.31 -26.09
C SER A 577 6.80 10.87 -26.48
N ASP A 578 7.59 11.29 -25.51
CA ASP A 578 8.89 11.94 -25.67
C ASP A 578 10.08 10.95 -25.51
N SER A 579 11.29 11.48 -25.34
CA SER A 579 12.49 10.70 -25.09
C SER A 579 12.42 9.84 -23.83
N VAL A 580 11.59 10.23 -22.85
CA VAL A 580 11.37 9.47 -21.61
C VAL A 580 10.63 8.16 -21.92
N GLY A 581 9.57 8.24 -22.71
CA GLY A 581 8.82 7.07 -23.15
C GLY A 581 9.66 6.13 -24.01
N GLN A 582 10.49 6.67 -24.92
CA GLN A 582 11.41 5.86 -25.72
C GLN A 582 12.45 5.13 -24.84
N HIS A 583 13.07 5.82 -23.90
CA HIS A 583 14.01 5.22 -22.96
C HIS A 583 13.35 4.11 -22.11
N ALA A 584 12.14 4.33 -21.65
CA ALA A 584 11.36 3.32 -20.92
C ALA A 584 11.07 2.08 -21.78
N ALA A 585 10.73 2.27 -23.05
CA ALA A 585 10.52 1.17 -23.99
C ALA A 585 11.80 0.34 -24.22
N ASP A 586 12.94 1.00 -24.32
CA ASP A 586 14.25 0.33 -24.47
C ASP A 586 14.63 -0.43 -23.20
N THR A 587 14.44 0.18 -22.03
CA THR A 587 14.65 -0.47 -20.72
C THR A 587 13.75 -1.69 -20.56
N LEU A 588 12.46 -1.56 -20.87
CA LEU A 588 11.52 -2.67 -20.83
C LEU A 588 11.96 -3.81 -21.74
N ARG A 589 12.43 -3.50 -22.97
CA ARG A 589 12.91 -4.50 -23.91
C ARG A 589 14.12 -5.28 -23.36
N GLN A 590 15.06 -4.59 -22.71
CA GLN A 590 16.21 -5.22 -22.06
C GLN A 590 15.76 -6.12 -20.89
N MET A 591 14.85 -5.64 -20.06
CA MET A 591 14.33 -6.39 -18.90
C MET A 591 13.47 -7.61 -19.27
N LEU A 592 12.98 -7.69 -20.52
CA LEU A 592 12.20 -8.85 -21.00
C LEU A 592 13.06 -10.10 -21.23
N SER A 593 14.38 -9.99 -21.26
CA SER A 593 15.27 -11.15 -21.30
C SER A 593 15.07 -12.01 -20.04
N MET A 594 14.97 -13.33 -20.24
CA MET A 594 14.88 -14.28 -19.13
C MET A 594 16.21 -14.35 -18.38
N PRO A 595 16.17 -14.59 -17.05
CA PRO A 595 17.38 -14.86 -16.28
C PRO A 595 18.15 -16.05 -16.88
N VAL A 596 19.47 -15.99 -16.84
CA VAL A 596 20.33 -17.09 -17.27
C VAL A 596 20.93 -17.73 -16.02
N ALA A 597 20.58 -18.99 -15.76
CA ALA A 597 21.20 -19.76 -14.71
C ALA A 597 22.58 -20.27 -15.15
N PRO A 598 23.61 -20.23 -14.31
CA PRO A 598 24.88 -20.86 -14.58
C PRO A 598 24.74 -22.40 -14.66
N ALA A 599 25.56 -23.06 -15.42
CA ALA A 599 25.58 -24.52 -15.47
C ALA A 599 25.92 -25.13 -14.09
N MET A 600 26.83 -24.47 -13.35
CA MET A 600 27.18 -24.77 -11.97
C MET A 600 27.47 -23.47 -11.19
N PRO A 601 27.09 -23.39 -9.89
CA PRO A 601 26.28 -24.35 -9.14
C PRO A 601 24.88 -24.53 -9.73
N LEU A 602 24.38 -25.76 -9.77
CA LEU A 602 23.03 -26.05 -10.26
C LEU A 602 22.00 -25.73 -9.16
N ARG A 603 21.04 -24.82 -9.45
CA ARG A 603 19.97 -24.40 -8.54
C ARG A 603 18.63 -24.56 -9.18
N ILE A 604 17.74 -25.30 -8.54
CA ILE A 604 16.45 -25.71 -9.12
C ILE A 604 15.32 -25.39 -8.17
N ASN A 605 14.30 -24.70 -8.70
CA ASN A 605 13.03 -24.43 -8.04
C ASN A 605 12.02 -25.50 -8.46
N LEU A 606 11.74 -26.47 -7.61
CA LEU A 606 10.90 -27.62 -7.92
C LEU A 606 9.40 -27.27 -7.76
N GLY A 607 8.59 -27.90 -8.61
CA GLY A 607 7.14 -27.60 -8.70
C GLY A 607 6.83 -26.24 -9.33
N SER A 608 7.83 -25.51 -9.81
CA SER A 608 7.70 -24.16 -10.37
C SER A 608 8.05 -24.13 -11.86
N ARG A 609 7.36 -23.25 -12.60
CA ARG A 609 7.70 -22.87 -13.99
C ARG A 609 8.46 -21.54 -14.07
N CYS A 610 8.72 -20.91 -12.91
CA CYS A 610 9.38 -19.62 -12.84
C CYS A 610 10.85 -19.76 -12.48
N PHE A 611 11.69 -18.95 -13.12
CA PHE A 611 12.98 -18.60 -12.55
C PHE A 611 12.74 -17.77 -11.30
N PHE A 612 13.54 -18.00 -10.29
CA PHE A 612 13.59 -17.18 -9.08
C PHE A 612 15.00 -16.63 -8.91
N THR A 613 15.14 -15.33 -8.72
CA THR A 613 16.41 -14.69 -8.41
C THR A 613 16.37 -14.22 -6.98
N ASP A 614 17.17 -14.81 -6.10
CA ASP A 614 17.17 -14.45 -4.67
C ASP A 614 17.93 -13.14 -4.39
N ASP A 615 17.89 -12.67 -3.15
CA ASP A 615 18.48 -11.40 -2.72
C ASP A 615 20.03 -11.39 -2.82
N SER A 616 20.65 -12.56 -2.96
CA SER A 616 22.08 -12.72 -3.28
C SER A 616 22.36 -12.78 -4.80
N LEU A 617 21.35 -12.47 -5.62
CA LEU A 617 21.40 -12.53 -7.09
C LEU A 617 21.67 -13.93 -7.65
N ARG A 618 21.41 -14.99 -6.87
CA ARG A 618 21.52 -16.37 -7.35
C ARG A 618 20.26 -16.73 -8.12
N VAL A 619 20.45 -17.28 -9.33
CA VAL A 619 19.35 -17.67 -10.21
C VAL A 619 19.00 -19.14 -9.99
N TRP A 620 17.76 -19.37 -9.60
CA TRP A 620 17.12 -20.68 -9.48
C TRP A 620 16.27 -20.91 -10.72
N GLN A 621 16.56 -21.97 -11.45
CA GLN A 621 15.83 -22.29 -12.68
C GLN A 621 14.63 -23.20 -12.40
N PRO A 622 13.59 -23.16 -13.24
CA PRO A 622 12.43 -24.04 -13.10
C PRO A 622 12.82 -25.51 -13.30
N GLU A 623 12.03 -26.39 -12.72
CA GLU A 623 12.23 -27.84 -12.84
C GLU A 623 12.06 -28.36 -14.27
N GLN A 624 12.68 -29.51 -14.55
CA GLN A 624 12.44 -30.31 -15.75
C GLN A 624 12.45 -31.81 -15.44
N PRO A 625 11.79 -32.65 -16.25
CA PRO A 625 11.91 -34.09 -16.13
C PRO A 625 13.34 -34.53 -16.49
N TYR A 626 13.85 -35.54 -15.78
CA TYR A 626 15.20 -36.07 -16.08
C TYR A 626 15.27 -36.68 -17.48
N GLN A 627 16.32 -36.35 -18.16
CA GLN A 627 16.78 -36.98 -19.43
C GLN A 627 18.25 -37.31 -19.32
N SER A 628 18.63 -38.41 -19.95
CA SER A 628 20.05 -38.81 -19.97
C SER A 628 20.92 -37.69 -20.59
N GLY A 629 22.06 -37.43 -19.98
CA GLY A 629 22.98 -36.34 -20.33
C GLY A 629 22.57 -34.98 -19.71
N SER A 630 21.58 -34.94 -18.80
CA SER A 630 21.05 -33.73 -18.19
C SER A 630 20.77 -33.92 -16.69
N TRP A 631 19.85 -33.21 -16.16
CA TRP A 631 19.36 -33.28 -14.78
C TRP A 631 17.84 -33.17 -14.76
N GLY A 632 17.20 -33.61 -13.68
CA GLY A 632 15.78 -33.44 -13.51
C GLY A 632 15.14 -34.37 -12.48
N TYR A 633 13.84 -34.17 -12.29
CA TYR A 633 13.02 -35.00 -11.43
C TYR A 633 12.54 -36.27 -12.11
N VAL A 634 12.23 -37.28 -11.32
CA VAL A 634 11.52 -38.51 -11.71
C VAL A 634 10.29 -38.68 -10.81
N GLY A 635 9.12 -38.81 -11.42
CA GLY A 635 7.85 -38.97 -10.71
C GLY A 635 7.30 -37.69 -10.08
N GLY A 636 6.15 -37.84 -9.44
CA GLY A 636 5.48 -36.76 -8.74
C GLY A 636 4.81 -35.72 -9.61
N GLU A 637 4.08 -34.81 -8.94
CA GLU A 637 3.33 -33.69 -9.55
C GLU A 637 3.65 -32.38 -8.85
N PRO A 638 3.55 -31.22 -9.52
CA PRO A 638 3.68 -29.92 -8.87
C PRO A 638 2.63 -29.74 -7.77
N PHE A 639 3.05 -29.18 -6.65
CA PHE A 639 2.11 -28.80 -5.58
C PHE A 639 1.10 -27.79 -6.10
N THR A 640 -0.17 -27.95 -5.71
CA THR A 640 -1.23 -26.99 -6.01
C THR A 640 -2.19 -26.85 -4.84
N LYS A 641 -2.66 -25.61 -4.61
CA LYS A 641 -3.64 -25.29 -3.57
C LYS A 641 -4.95 -24.84 -4.19
N LYS A 642 -6.06 -25.48 -3.84
CA LYS A 642 -7.39 -25.05 -4.27
C LYS A 642 -7.88 -23.91 -3.39
N THR A 643 -8.32 -22.82 -4.01
CA THR A 643 -8.88 -21.66 -3.34
C THR A 643 -10.22 -21.26 -3.96
N LYS A 644 -10.93 -20.30 -3.35
CA LYS A 644 -12.15 -19.72 -3.93
C LYS A 644 -11.91 -18.99 -5.28
N TYR A 645 -10.67 -18.59 -5.56
CA TYR A 645 -10.28 -17.91 -6.79
C TYR A 645 -9.81 -18.88 -7.89
N GLY A 646 -9.61 -20.15 -7.55
CA GLY A 646 -9.11 -21.21 -8.44
C GLY A 646 -7.97 -21.98 -7.82
N GLN A 647 -7.21 -22.70 -8.67
CA GLN A 647 -6.05 -23.47 -8.27
C GLN A 647 -4.79 -22.60 -8.33
N LEU A 648 -4.11 -22.44 -7.20
CA LEU A 648 -2.84 -21.78 -7.11
C LEU A 648 -1.71 -22.78 -7.38
N PRO A 649 -0.64 -22.39 -8.10
CA PRO A 649 0.50 -23.26 -8.35
C PRO A 649 1.53 -23.27 -7.19
N ALA A 650 1.20 -22.66 -6.06
CA ALA A 650 2.06 -22.52 -4.88
C ALA A 650 1.24 -22.50 -3.59
N ALA A 651 1.86 -22.72 -2.46
CA ALA A 651 1.27 -22.48 -1.17
C ALA A 651 1.10 -20.97 -0.92
N ASP A 652 0.00 -20.59 -0.25
CA ASP A 652 -0.30 -19.23 0.14
C ASP A 652 -0.03 -19.13 1.65
N VAL A 653 1.25 -19.14 2.01
CA VAL A 653 1.76 -19.21 3.39
C VAL A 653 3.11 -18.49 3.50
N ASP A 654 3.37 -17.97 4.69
CA ASP A 654 4.67 -17.44 5.08
C ASP A 654 5.58 -18.60 5.52
N ILE A 655 6.82 -18.63 5.03
CA ILE A 655 7.80 -19.68 5.31
C ILE A 655 8.83 -19.17 6.30
N LEU A 656 8.73 -19.60 7.52
CA LEU A 656 9.63 -19.20 8.60
C LEU A 656 11.09 -19.61 8.34
N GLY A 657 12.02 -18.73 8.69
CA GLY A 657 13.46 -18.98 8.59
C GLY A 657 14.06 -18.70 7.21
N THR A 658 13.35 -17.96 6.36
CA THR A 658 13.84 -17.57 5.02
C THR A 658 13.15 -16.33 4.50
N ASP A 659 13.85 -15.54 3.68
CA ASP A 659 13.27 -14.49 2.81
C ASP A 659 13.05 -14.99 1.37
N ALA A 660 13.39 -16.28 1.12
CA ALA A 660 13.24 -16.92 -0.19
C ALA A 660 11.97 -17.77 -0.27
N ASP A 661 10.85 -17.26 0.24
CA ASP A 661 9.56 -17.96 0.29
C ASP A 661 9.16 -18.65 -1.02
N PRO A 662 9.34 -18.05 -2.21
CA PRO A 662 8.96 -18.70 -3.46
C PRO A 662 9.61 -20.06 -3.70
N LEU A 663 10.83 -20.31 -3.15
CA LEU A 663 11.50 -21.61 -3.26
C LEU A 663 10.83 -22.70 -2.43
N TYR A 664 10.17 -22.30 -1.33
CA TYR A 664 9.55 -23.24 -0.40
C TYR A 664 8.03 -23.30 -0.53
N GLN A 665 7.41 -22.28 -1.13
CA GLN A 665 5.97 -22.26 -1.41
C GLN A 665 5.60 -23.17 -2.59
N THR A 666 6.55 -23.50 -3.47
CA THR A 666 6.40 -24.49 -4.53
C THR A 666 7.09 -25.80 -4.14
N ALA A 667 6.64 -26.89 -4.71
CA ALA A 667 7.23 -28.20 -4.45
C ALA A 667 6.80 -29.23 -5.50
N ARG A 668 7.59 -30.28 -5.64
CA ARG A 668 7.20 -31.51 -6.31
C ARG A 668 6.75 -32.54 -5.28
N VAL A 669 5.48 -32.90 -5.30
CA VAL A 669 4.84 -33.84 -4.39
C VAL A 669 4.78 -35.22 -5.02
N GLY A 670 5.15 -36.27 -4.28
CA GLY A 670 5.24 -37.64 -4.79
C GLY A 670 6.48 -37.88 -5.65
N ILE A 671 7.53 -37.06 -5.48
CA ILE A 671 8.81 -37.27 -6.17
C ILE A 671 9.42 -38.63 -5.77
N GLU A 672 9.86 -39.38 -6.77
CA GLU A 672 10.52 -40.68 -6.59
C GLU A 672 12.04 -40.52 -6.55
N ALA A 673 12.58 -39.69 -7.45
CA ALA A 673 13.99 -39.39 -7.52
C ALA A 673 14.28 -37.99 -8.13
N PHE A 674 15.46 -37.49 -7.81
CA PHE A 674 16.10 -36.44 -8.60
C PHE A 674 17.43 -37.01 -9.14
N ARG A 675 17.74 -36.76 -10.40
CA ARG A 675 18.95 -37.25 -11.06
C ARG A 675 19.67 -36.10 -11.76
N ALA A 676 21.02 -36.16 -11.75
CA ALA A 676 21.85 -35.23 -12.51
C ALA A 676 23.13 -35.96 -13.02
N ASP A 677 23.39 -35.81 -14.31
CA ASP A 677 24.62 -36.33 -14.94
C ASP A 677 25.70 -35.27 -14.73
N LEU A 678 26.62 -35.57 -13.81
CA LEU A 678 27.67 -34.66 -13.37
C LEU A 678 29.06 -35.18 -13.70
N PRO A 679 30.03 -34.31 -13.97
CA PRO A 679 31.42 -34.72 -14.01
C PRO A 679 31.87 -35.40 -12.72
N ALA A 680 32.90 -36.28 -12.82
CA ALA A 680 33.53 -36.85 -11.64
C ALA A 680 34.09 -35.76 -10.73
N GLY A 681 33.84 -35.87 -9.43
CA GLY A 681 34.22 -34.85 -8.44
C GLY A 681 33.44 -34.92 -7.17
N GLN A 682 33.76 -34.04 -6.23
CA GLN A 682 33.03 -33.91 -4.96
C GLN A 682 31.99 -32.79 -5.05
N TYR A 683 30.77 -33.06 -4.54
CA TYR A 683 29.65 -32.13 -4.60
C TYR A 683 28.96 -32.00 -3.25
N ARG A 684 28.54 -30.77 -2.93
CA ARG A 684 27.58 -30.49 -1.88
C ARG A 684 26.18 -30.47 -2.49
N VAL A 685 25.33 -31.36 -2.03
CA VAL A 685 23.91 -31.43 -2.41
C VAL A 685 23.08 -30.90 -1.26
N ILE A 686 22.29 -29.85 -1.50
CA ILE A 686 21.40 -29.25 -0.50
C ILE A 686 19.97 -29.47 -0.94
N LEU A 687 19.19 -30.16 -0.13
CA LEU A 687 17.76 -30.37 -0.31
C LEU A 687 17.02 -29.33 0.51
N HIS A 688 16.19 -28.53 -0.14
CA HIS A 688 15.34 -27.55 0.51
C HIS A 688 13.94 -28.13 0.68
N LEU A 689 13.48 -28.21 1.91
CA LEU A 689 12.21 -28.86 2.28
C LEU A 689 11.36 -27.93 3.14
N ALA A 690 10.05 -27.97 2.93
CA ALA A 690 9.07 -27.37 3.84
C ALA A 690 7.77 -28.19 3.79
N GLU A 691 7.11 -28.37 4.93
CA GLU A 691 5.79 -28.98 4.97
C GLU A 691 4.71 -27.96 4.61
N LEU A 692 4.00 -28.18 3.51
CA LEU A 692 3.01 -27.25 2.94
C LEU A 692 1.57 -27.71 3.15
N GLU A 693 1.31 -28.97 3.47
CA GLU A 693 -0.03 -29.49 3.64
C GLU A 693 -0.54 -29.21 5.05
N THR A 694 -1.71 -28.58 5.13
CA THR A 694 -2.48 -28.43 6.36
C THR A 694 -3.93 -28.73 6.09
N ALA A 695 -4.67 -29.09 7.14
CA ALA A 695 -6.12 -28.97 7.13
C ALA A 695 -6.50 -27.52 6.83
N GLU A 696 -7.60 -27.30 6.10
CA GLU A 696 -8.06 -26.01 5.58
C GLU A 696 -7.86 -24.89 6.59
N GLN A 697 -7.04 -23.92 6.24
CA GLN A 697 -6.94 -22.69 7.02
C GLN A 697 -8.20 -21.87 6.82
N GLU A 698 -8.94 -21.62 7.88
CA GLU A 698 -9.89 -20.52 7.90
C GLU A 698 -9.15 -19.21 7.63
N GLN A 699 -9.75 -18.41 6.76
CA GLN A 699 -9.21 -17.12 6.36
C GLN A 699 -8.96 -16.26 7.60
N MET A 700 -7.71 -16.00 7.95
CA MET A 700 -7.34 -15.15 9.09
C MET A 700 -8.02 -13.78 8.95
N SER A 701 -8.65 -13.34 10.03
CA SER A 701 -9.15 -11.97 10.13
C SER A 701 -7.98 -11.00 9.99
N VAL A 702 -8.17 -9.90 9.27
CA VAL A 702 -7.18 -8.82 9.13
C VAL A 702 -6.65 -8.31 10.46
N TYR A 703 -7.43 -8.47 11.52
CA TYR A 703 -7.05 -8.07 12.87
C TYR A 703 -6.45 -9.19 13.71
N ASN A 704 -6.25 -10.37 13.15
CA ASN A 704 -5.67 -11.53 13.84
C ASN A 704 -6.15 -11.68 15.30
N LEU A 705 -7.47 -11.70 15.50
CA LEU A 705 -8.12 -11.78 16.80
C LEU A 705 -8.18 -13.22 17.30
N GLY A 706 -7.07 -13.94 17.31
CA GLY A 706 -6.93 -15.19 18.04
C GLY A 706 -7.70 -16.39 17.52
N ASN A 707 -8.14 -16.41 16.27
CA ASN A 707 -8.67 -17.61 15.64
C ASN A 707 -7.52 -18.43 15.08
N GLU A 708 -6.76 -19.07 15.94
CA GLU A 708 -5.87 -20.16 15.54
C GLU A 708 -6.74 -21.28 14.93
N ALA A 709 -6.52 -21.60 13.68
CA ALA A 709 -7.13 -22.75 13.03
C ALA A 709 -6.67 -23.99 13.80
N LEU A 710 -7.59 -24.66 14.45
CA LEU A 710 -7.35 -25.96 15.05
C LEU A 710 -6.97 -26.93 13.94
N SER A 711 -5.71 -27.38 13.92
CA SER A 711 -5.24 -28.37 12.96
C SER A 711 -5.96 -29.68 13.22
N THR A 712 -6.88 -30.06 12.35
CA THR A 712 -7.49 -31.36 12.39
C THR A 712 -6.60 -32.37 11.68
N GLY A 713 -5.90 -33.19 12.44
CA GLY A 713 -5.59 -34.56 12.04
C GLY A 713 -4.53 -34.85 10.99
N PHE A 714 -3.76 -33.90 10.48
CA PHE A 714 -2.62 -34.23 9.62
C PHE A 714 -1.46 -34.77 10.47
N LEU A 715 -1.16 -36.06 10.32
CA LEU A 715 -0.16 -36.78 11.10
C LEU A 715 1.30 -36.44 10.72
N GLY A 716 1.48 -35.56 9.75
CA GLY A 716 2.80 -35.23 9.23
C GLY A 716 3.25 -36.16 8.10
N ARG A 717 4.27 -35.69 7.40
CA ARG A 717 4.93 -36.40 6.32
C ARG A 717 6.20 -37.04 6.83
N GLU A 718 6.34 -38.37 6.59
CA GLU A 718 7.55 -39.10 6.88
C GLU A 718 8.08 -39.79 5.64
N MET A 719 9.34 -39.55 5.33
CA MET A 719 9.99 -40.09 4.13
C MET A 719 11.45 -40.50 4.42
N VAL A 720 11.91 -41.50 3.68
CA VAL A 720 13.33 -41.87 3.64
C VAL A 720 13.95 -41.20 2.43
N VAL A 721 15.02 -40.45 2.67
CA VAL A 721 15.83 -39.82 1.63
C VAL A 721 17.20 -40.49 1.58
N ARG A 722 17.63 -40.89 0.40
CA ARG A 722 18.97 -41.46 0.15
C ARG A 722 19.66 -40.66 -0.93
N VAL A 723 20.78 -40.06 -0.58
CA VAL A 723 21.62 -39.28 -1.50
C VAL A 723 22.83 -40.14 -1.89
N GLN A 724 22.90 -40.52 -3.15
CA GLN A 724 23.94 -41.37 -3.72
C GLN A 724 24.16 -42.65 -2.87
N ASN A 725 25.39 -42.90 -2.48
CA ASN A 725 25.78 -44.06 -1.65
C ASN A 725 25.77 -43.79 -0.14
N LEU A 726 25.29 -42.63 0.29
CA LEU A 726 25.21 -42.30 1.72
C LEU A 726 24.16 -43.14 2.43
N PRO A 727 24.28 -43.33 3.74
CA PRO A 727 23.23 -43.94 4.56
C PRO A 727 21.89 -43.17 4.37
N PRO A 728 20.78 -43.87 4.33
CA PRO A 728 19.48 -43.21 4.18
C PRO A 728 19.10 -42.46 5.48
N ASP A 729 18.55 -41.26 5.30
CA ASP A 729 17.97 -40.47 6.38
C ASP A 729 16.44 -40.63 6.42
N THR A 730 15.90 -40.76 7.63
CA THR A 730 14.45 -40.71 7.85
C THR A 730 14.05 -39.35 8.34
N ILE A 731 13.20 -38.68 7.57
CA ILE A 731 12.80 -37.29 7.79
C ILE A 731 11.30 -37.24 8.06
N ASN A 732 10.92 -36.69 9.20
CA ASN A 732 9.55 -36.32 9.53
C ASN A 732 9.52 -34.79 9.67
N LEU A 733 9.12 -34.11 8.59
CA LEU A 733 9.18 -32.64 8.49
C LEU A 733 8.39 -31.97 9.62
N THR A 734 7.17 -32.43 9.86
CA THR A 734 6.27 -31.83 10.84
C THR A 734 6.76 -32.01 12.28
N GLN A 735 7.24 -33.21 12.64
CA GLN A 735 7.67 -33.50 13.99
C GLN A 735 9.05 -32.92 14.32
N GLN A 736 9.97 -32.92 13.34
CA GLN A 736 11.34 -32.48 13.56
C GLN A 736 11.51 -30.98 13.44
N PHE A 737 10.73 -30.31 12.56
CA PHE A 737 10.99 -28.92 12.20
C PHE A 737 9.74 -28.03 12.28
N GLY A 738 8.54 -28.61 12.32
CA GLY A 738 7.28 -27.87 12.28
C GLY A 738 6.80 -27.60 10.85
N LYS A 739 5.62 -26.99 10.75
CA LYS A 739 4.99 -26.61 9.47
C LYS A 739 5.52 -25.26 8.99
N TYR A 740 5.50 -25.04 7.66
CA TYR A 740 5.86 -23.77 7.04
C TYR A 740 7.20 -23.21 7.47
N ARG A 741 8.20 -24.08 7.56
CA ARG A 741 9.57 -23.71 7.95
C ARG A 741 10.54 -24.21 6.89
N ALA A 742 11.49 -23.36 6.52
CA ALA A 742 12.58 -23.70 5.62
C ALA A 742 13.55 -24.67 6.30
N VAL A 743 13.78 -25.84 5.70
CA VAL A 743 14.67 -26.89 6.19
C VAL A 743 15.69 -27.25 5.10
N PRO A 744 16.90 -26.67 5.10
CA PRO A 744 17.97 -27.09 4.22
C PRO A 744 18.71 -28.30 4.84
N LEU A 745 18.77 -29.41 4.11
CA LEU A 745 19.55 -30.60 4.46
C LEU A 745 20.75 -30.71 3.55
N CYS A 746 21.95 -30.82 4.10
CA CYS A 746 23.20 -30.76 3.37
C CYS A 746 23.92 -32.12 3.39
N TYR A 747 24.28 -32.60 2.20
CA TYR A 747 25.02 -33.83 1.97
C TYR A 747 26.27 -33.54 1.15
N VAL A 748 27.35 -34.28 1.43
CA VAL A 748 28.55 -34.24 0.59
C VAL A 748 28.71 -35.60 -0.05
N VAL A 749 28.86 -35.63 -1.39
CA VAL A 749 28.92 -36.85 -2.18
C VAL A 749 30.10 -36.83 -3.14
N ASP A 750 30.67 -38.02 -3.41
CA ASP A 750 31.67 -38.22 -4.43
C ASP A 750 31.03 -38.87 -5.67
N ILE A 751 31.19 -38.27 -6.83
CA ILE A 751 30.78 -38.82 -8.11
C ILE A 751 32.03 -39.44 -8.77
N SER A 752 32.02 -40.74 -8.87
CA SER A 752 33.09 -41.47 -9.53
C SER A 752 32.89 -41.50 -11.05
N PRO A 753 33.97 -41.61 -11.87
CA PRO A 753 33.84 -41.94 -13.27
C PRO A 753 33.02 -43.22 -13.47
N ALA A 754 32.27 -43.32 -14.57
CA ALA A 754 31.61 -44.58 -14.90
C ALA A 754 32.64 -45.67 -15.04
N ASP A 755 32.55 -46.74 -14.26
CA ASP A 755 33.41 -47.90 -14.41
C ASP A 755 33.28 -48.44 -15.83
N SER A 756 34.40 -48.59 -16.53
CA SER A 756 34.47 -49.29 -17.80
C SER A 756 33.94 -50.71 -17.58
N PRO A 757 33.05 -51.24 -18.43
CA PRO A 757 32.50 -52.58 -18.22
C PRO A 757 33.66 -53.60 -18.21
N SER A 758 33.93 -54.16 -17.03
CA SER A 758 34.81 -55.32 -16.92
C SER A 758 34.14 -56.49 -17.60
N ASP A 759 34.85 -57.08 -18.53
CA ASP A 759 34.54 -58.27 -19.30
C ASP A 759 33.57 -59.27 -18.62
N SER A 760 32.45 -59.53 -19.24
CA SER A 760 31.90 -60.89 -19.35
C SER A 760 30.81 -60.92 -20.42
N SER A 761 31.19 -61.56 -21.56
CA SER A 761 30.41 -62.31 -22.51
C SER A 761 28.87 -62.20 -22.53
N ALA A 762 28.31 -61.41 -23.45
CA ALA A 762 27.02 -61.68 -24.04
C ALA A 762 26.97 -61.16 -25.48
N VAL A 763 26.53 -62.01 -26.34
CA VAL A 763 26.40 -61.93 -27.80
C VAL A 763 25.66 -60.65 -28.24
N SER A 764 26.34 -59.90 -29.13
CA SER A 764 25.84 -58.71 -29.83
C SER A 764 24.80 -59.08 -30.90
N LEU A 765 23.70 -58.33 -30.95
CA LEU A 765 23.02 -58.00 -32.20
C LEU A 765 23.13 -56.49 -32.45
N PRO A 766 23.42 -56.06 -33.68
CA PRO A 766 23.67 -54.63 -33.96
C PRO A 766 22.35 -53.92 -34.19
N ASP A 767 22.10 -52.85 -33.40
CA ASP A 767 21.13 -51.87 -33.84
C ASP A 767 21.78 -50.48 -33.79
N SER A 768 21.72 -49.84 -34.91
CA SER A 768 22.44 -48.63 -35.26
C SER A 768 21.69 -47.40 -34.78
N SER A 769 22.14 -46.76 -33.68
CA SER A 769 22.03 -45.32 -33.49
C SER A 769 23.12 -44.87 -32.53
N ALA A 770 24.00 -44.01 -32.99
CA ALA A 770 25.10 -43.48 -32.22
C ALA A 770 24.63 -42.67 -31.02
N ASN A 771 24.65 -43.26 -29.81
CA ASN A 771 24.69 -42.58 -28.57
C ASN A 771 26.08 -42.74 -27.99
N THR A 772 26.87 -41.67 -27.92
CA THR A 772 28.09 -41.59 -27.11
C THR A 772 27.71 -41.91 -25.66
N PRO A 773 28.34 -42.89 -25.00
CA PRO A 773 28.14 -43.16 -23.58
C PRO A 773 28.64 -41.93 -22.80
N SER A 774 27.79 -41.38 -21.91
CA SER A 774 28.26 -40.38 -20.95
C SER A 774 29.23 -41.04 -19.98
N ASP A 775 30.49 -40.56 -19.91
CA ASP A 775 31.53 -41.05 -19.00
C ASP A 775 31.20 -40.77 -17.50
N THR A 776 29.94 -40.58 -17.13
CA THR A 776 29.55 -40.15 -15.79
C THR A 776 28.48 -41.04 -15.17
N THR A 777 28.67 -41.39 -13.91
CA THR A 777 27.59 -42.01 -13.10
C THR A 777 26.63 -40.90 -12.62
N PRO A 778 25.30 -40.96 -12.90
CA PRO A 778 24.40 -39.90 -12.49
C PRO A 778 24.34 -39.80 -10.95
N LEU A 779 24.36 -38.55 -10.44
CA LEU A 779 23.92 -38.29 -9.06
C LEU A 779 22.48 -38.72 -8.92
N GLN A 780 22.18 -39.46 -7.85
CA GLN A 780 20.81 -39.86 -7.50
C GLN A 780 20.43 -39.45 -6.09
N VAL A 781 19.27 -38.77 -5.99
CA VAL A 781 18.58 -38.55 -4.72
C VAL A 781 17.28 -39.32 -4.80
N LEU A 782 17.10 -40.32 -3.94
CA LEU A 782 15.94 -41.21 -3.93
C LEU A 782 15.03 -40.88 -2.77
N PHE A 783 13.73 -40.90 -3.03
CA PHE A 783 12.70 -40.64 -2.03
C PHE A 783 11.78 -41.85 -1.88
N ARG A 784 11.54 -42.29 -0.66
CA ARG A 784 10.61 -43.37 -0.33
C ARG A 784 9.64 -42.95 0.75
N PRO A 785 8.33 -43.03 0.51
CA PRO A 785 7.35 -42.67 1.55
C PRO A 785 7.34 -43.71 2.69
N LEU A 786 7.21 -43.24 3.92
CA LEU A 786 6.83 -44.01 5.10
C LEU A 786 5.43 -43.63 5.54
N SER A 787 5.08 -42.34 5.52
CA SER A 787 3.75 -41.79 5.77
C SER A 787 3.54 -40.55 4.89
N GLY A 788 2.39 -40.43 4.26
CA GLY A 788 2.13 -39.38 3.27
C GLY A 788 2.97 -39.55 1.97
N THR A 789 3.04 -38.49 1.16
CA THR A 789 3.78 -38.47 -0.10
C THR A 789 5.09 -37.67 0.04
N PRO A 790 6.24 -38.14 -0.52
CA PRO A 790 7.48 -37.39 -0.48
C PRO A 790 7.33 -35.99 -1.11
N ILE A 791 8.11 -35.04 -0.63
CA ILE A 791 8.11 -33.66 -1.13
C ILE A 791 9.55 -33.15 -1.27
N LEU A 792 9.79 -32.33 -2.29
CA LEU A 792 11.01 -31.56 -2.47
C LEU A 792 10.68 -30.19 -3.04
N ASN A 793 11.11 -29.13 -2.35
CA ASN A 793 10.81 -27.75 -2.72
C ASN A 793 11.86 -27.13 -3.64
N ALA A 794 13.12 -27.27 -3.29
CA ALA A 794 14.22 -26.83 -4.14
C ALA A 794 15.48 -27.67 -3.92
N LEU A 795 16.44 -27.57 -4.82
CA LEU A 795 17.69 -28.32 -4.74
C LEU A 795 18.86 -27.51 -5.25
N GLU A 796 20.01 -27.57 -4.51
CA GLU A 796 21.29 -27.05 -4.98
C GLU A 796 22.31 -28.19 -5.13
N ILE A 797 23.14 -28.11 -6.18
CA ILE A 797 24.34 -28.92 -6.35
C ILE A 797 25.53 -28.01 -6.56
N ILE A 798 26.47 -28.01 -5.64
CA ILE A 798 27.62 -27.12 -5.61
C ILE A 798 28.92 -27.97 -5.69
N PRO A 799 29.76 -27.77 -6.71
CA PRO A 799 31.08 -28.40 -6.73
C PRO A 799 31.89 -28.00 -5.49
N ILE A 800 32.65 -28.93 -4.97
CA ILE A 800 33.64 -28.69 -3.90
C ILE A 800 35.01 -28.80 -4.55
N ASP A 801 35.77 -27.71 -4.52
CA ASP A 801 37.14 -27.64 -5.06
C ASP A 801 38.14 -28.49 -4.26
#